data_0f54250c938ff9281f0f727f1323de23
#
_entry.id   0f54250c938ff9281f0f727f1323de23
#
_cell.length_a   1.000
_cell.length_b   1.000
_cell.length_c   1.000
_cell.angle_alpha   90.00
_cell.angle_beta   90.00
_cell.angle_gamma   90.00
#
_symmetry.space_group_name_H-M   'P 1'
#
loop_
_entity.id
_entity.type
_entity.pdbx_description
1 polymer ?
#
loop_
_entity_poly.entity_id
_entity_poly.type
_entity_poly.pdbx_seq_one_letter_code
_entity_poly.pdbx_strand_id
1 'polypeptide(L)'
;MSLVVELRRRNVFRVAAAYLVVGWLLTEVLTTILPTLGAPEWASRAVILTFAFGFIPAVVLSWFYEITPEGIKRDHEVDHEHHEIQRVNKFDKATIGTAIALIIFIGLFSARYTADESTNLSVAISDTSVAVLPFVNMSDDRDNEYFSDGLTETLLHMLAQVPDLKVAARTSSFAFKGKSLSIQEIARALEVAHVLEGSVQRAGDRVRVTAQLIRASDGFHVWSQVYDRTLDDIFEIQDEIAGEVGSALSKSLLGTEGATLFAGIATTDADAYDLYLQARKERATYSYGGLQAAEDLLKGALLIDPDFTDAKTELAASYIHQWETGLMDEPTALGEIIAITDQVLTDDPDEPVAKAASLFAKALSLAAQGDQAALVDLANELEAIVARAPEELEPRLLLVKAYTYSQQLEKCLPVLQGAVSLDPFNPALHFELGRSYMLLERWDESRAAFDKSLELEPAQPNAYTSLGTLSLQNGDGIGFVSNFLKAISIDPKDHELPGLLAGFLYQLGLVEEADDFRNRVLALAPTSEVAYQIEMLRAISLGDDAGSIAAARRAIEDDIADRRFAFGGALQHLLRRSVREERIDEELAWINEQSPAILDIDASRVSQKYRTVQGVAFTAWVHTLEPDEVQRRLDVLLDFASNMGFVLEDNPDFYVNVLLIRGDTDEATEVALESIFTKSVATHLNWRETLAQPHFAVLTEDPRVKDALAQWEDEEAKLRGSVQSFFADLGAST
;
A
#
# COMPACT_ATOMS: atom_id res chain seq x y z
N MET A 1 -58.17 -33.33 1.94
CA MET A 1 -57.19 -32.83 2.92
C MET A 1 -56.22 -31.95 2.19
N SER A 2 -55.77 -30.82 2.75
CA SER A 2 -54.78 -29.98 2.05
C SER A 2 -53.40 -30.66 2.09
N LEU A 3 -52.64 -30.55 1.00
CA LEU A 3 -51.26 -31.09 0.85
C LEU A 3 -50.38 -30.79 2.09
N VAL A 4 -50.55 -29.62 2.68
CA VAL A 4 -49.81 -29.17 3.87
C VAL A 4 -50.12 -30.02 5.12
N VAL A 5 -51.35 -30.48 5.28
CA VAL A 5 -51.73 -31.33 6.40
C VAL A 5 -51.13 -32.73 6.25
N GLU A 6 -51.02 -33.23 5.02
CA GLU A 6 -50.44 -34.53 4.69
C GLU A 6 -48.90 -34.52 4.91
N LEU A 7 -48.19 -33.46 4.43
CA LEU A 7 -46.77 -33.25 4.64
C LEU A 7 -46.40 -33.17 6.14
N ARG A 8 -47.31 -32.59 6.93
CA ARG A 8 -47.13 -32.46 8.38
C ARG A 8 -47.33 -33.78 9.10
N ARG A 9 -48.31 -34.59 8.66
CA ARG A 9 -48.62 -35.91 9.22
C ARG A 9 -47.42 -36.88 9.03
N ARG A 10 -46.73 -36.77 7.91
CA ARG A 10 -45.59 -37.63 7.51
C ARG A 10 -44.24 -37.18 7.97
N ASN A 11 -44.13 -36.26 8.94
CA ASN A 11 -42.88 -35.73 9.48
C ASN A 11 -41.89 -35.12 8.44
N VAL A 12 -42.35 -34.85 7.20
CA VAL A 12 -41.50 -34.33 6.10
C VAL A 12 -40.79 -33.05 6.50
N PHE A 13 -41.45 -32.13 7.21
CA PHE A 13 -40.84 -30.88 7.67
C PHE A 13 -39.74 -31.08 8.69
N ARG A 14 -39.83 -32.09 9.56
CA ARG A 14 -38.77 -32.40 10.54
C ARG A 14 -37.52 -32.98 9.86
N VAL A 15 -37.73 -33.88 8.89
CA VAL A 15 -36.63 -34.47 8.12
C VAL A 15 -35.95 -33.41 7.24
N ALA A 16 -36.72 -32.53 6.56
CA ALA A 16 -36.20 -31.44 5.77
C ALA A 16 -35.40 -30.45 6.63
N ALA A 17 -35.92 -30.05 7.79
CA ALA A 17 -35.19 -29.16 8.70
C ALA A 17 -33.90 -29.80 9.26
N ALA A 18 -33.95 -31.06 9.67
CA ALA A 18 -32.79 -31.78 10.14
C ALA A 18 -31.70 -31.93 9.02
N TYR A 19 -32.13 -32.23 7.80
CA TYR A 19 -31.24 -32.33 6.64
C TYR A 19 -30.56 -31.01 6.34
N LEU A 20 -31.30 -29.90 6.35
CA LEU A 20 -30.75 -28.57 6.11
C LEU A 20 -29.72 -28.18 7.18
N VAL A 21 -29.99 -28.43 8.47
CA VAL A 21 -29.06 -28.11 9.56
C VAL A 21 -27.77 -28.95 9.48
N VAL A 22 -27.93 -30.28 9.33
CA VAL A 22 -26.79 -31.21 9.26
C VAL A 22 -26.01 -31.00 7.96
N GLY A 23 -26.70 -30.81 6.84
CA GLY A 23 -26.09 -30.54 5.54
C GLY A 23 -25.30 -29.24 5.53
N TRP A 24 -25.85 -28.17 6.13
CA TRP A 24 -25.15 -26.89 6.27
C TRP A 24 -23.90 -27.05 7.13
N LEU A 25 -24.01 -27.68 8.30
CA LEU A 25 -22.89 -27.85 9.22
C LEU A 25 -21.75 -28.72 8.60
N LEU A 26 -22.11 -29.77 7.89
CA LEU A 26 -21.14 -30.61 7.18
C LEU A 26 -20.51 -29.88 5.99
N THR A 27 -21.28 -29.09 5.26
CA THR A 27 -20.76 -28.26 4.16
C THR A 27 -19.77 -27.23 4.69
N GLU A 28 -20.09 -26.50 5.75
CA GLU A 28 -19.23 -25.50 6.39
C GLU A 28 -17.89 -26.12 6.84
N VAL A 29 -17.98 -27.25 7.57
CA VAL A 29 -16.79 -27.96 8.06
C VAL A 29 -15.94 -28.49 6.89
N LEU A 30 -16.54 -29.11 5.90
CA LEU A 30 -15.81 -29.71 4.78
C LEU A 30 -15.21 -28.65 3.85
N THR A 31 -15.93 -27.56 3.55
CA THR A 31 -15.38 -26.46 2.72
C THR A 31 -14.26 -25.71 3.41
N THR A 32 -14.22 -25.70 4.75
CA THR A 32 -13.12 -25.11 5.51
C THR A 32 -11.89 -26.07 5.59
N ILE A 33 -12.13 -27.39 5.74
CA ILE A 33 -11.04 -28.35 5.90
C ILE A 33 -10.41 -28.80 4.56
N LEU A 34 -11.21 -28.94 3.50
CA LEU A 34 -10.71 -29.43 2.20
C LEU A 34 -9.56 -28.60 1.62
N PRO A 35 -9.59 -27.25 1.64
CA PRO A 35 -8.46 -26.44 1.18
C PRO A 35 -7.19 -26.63 2.02
N THR A 36 -7.32 -26.77 3.35
CA THR A 36 -6.18 -26.99 4.25
C THR A 36 -5.49 -28.36 4.05
N LEU A 37 -6.23 -29.33 3.48
CA LEU A 37 -5.70 -30.64 3.09
C LEU A 37 -5.16 -30.67 1.65
N GLY A 38 -5.10 -29.52 0.95
CA GLY A 38 -4.63 -29.43 -0.43
C GLY A 38 -5.59 -30.01 -1.47
N ALA A 39 -6.88 -30.12 -1.13
CA ALA A 39 -7.89 -30.60 -2.09
C ALA A 39 -8.16 -29.51 -3.16
N PRO A 40 -8.33 -29.90 -4.45
CA PRO A 40 -8.62 -28.93 -5.50
C PRO A 40 -9.97 -28.24 -5.30
N GLU A 41 -10.12 -27.00 -5.75
CA GLU A 41 -11.32 -26.15 -5.55
C GLU A 41 -12.65 -26.83 -5.95
N TRP A 42 -12.63 -27.67 -7.01
CA TRP A 42 -13.84 -28.38 -7.42
C TRP A 42 -14.38 -29.31 -6.33
N ALA A 43 -13.54 -29.77 -5.39
CA ALA A 43 -13.96 -30.67 -4.32
C ALA A 43 -14.95 -29.97 -3.35
N SER A 44 -14.68 -28.70 -3.01
CA SER A 44 -15.59 -27.89 -2.19
C SER A 44 -16.92 -27.66 -2.92
N ARG A 45 -16.90 -27.36 -4.21
CA ARG A 45 -18.10 -27.23 -5.05
C ARG A 45 -18.88 -28.52 -5.15
N ALA A 46 -18.19 -29.67 -5.28
CA ALA A 46 -18.82 -31.00 -5.31
C ALA A 46 -19.54 -31.32 -4.00
N VAL A 47 -18.99 -30.95 -2.84
CA VAL A 47 -19.64 -31.11 -1.54
C VAL A 47 -20.97 -30.34 -1.49
N ILE A 48 -20.96 -29.08 -1.86
CA ILE A 48 -22.17 -28.22 -1.90
C ILE A 48 -23.25 -28.83 -2.80
N LEU A 49 -22.85 -29.23 -4.02
CA LEU A 49 -23.78 -29.84 -4.96
C LEU A 49 -24.35 -31.17 -4.47
N THR A 50 -23.53 -32.00 -3.82
CA THR A 50 -23.98 -33.29 -3.25
C THR A 50 -25.05 -33.10 -2.19
N PHE A 51 -24.87 -32.14 -1.27
CA PHE A 51 -25.89 -31.84 -0.27
C PHE A 51 -27.12 -31.16 -0.87
N ALA A 52 -26.96 -30.26 -1.85
CA ALA A 52 -28.10 -29.64 -2.55
C ALA A 52 -28.97 -30.68 -3.30
N PHE A 53 -28.35 -31.56 -4.09
CA PHE A 53 -29.05 -32.59 -4.83
C PHE A 53 -29.59 -33.73 -3.93
N GLY A 54 -28.88 -34.03 -2.80
CA GLY A 54 -29.31 -35.02 -1.83
C GLY A 54 -30.59 -34.63 -1.06
N PHE A 55 -30.91 -33.34 -1.00
CA PHE A 55 -32.13 -32.85 -0.33
C PHE A 55 -33.43 -33.41 -0.94
N ILE A 56 -33.53 -33.45 -2.27
CA ILE A 56 -34.72 -33.92 -2.98
C ILE A 56 -35.00 -35.40 -2.67
N PRO A 57 -34.03 -36.33 -2.82
CA PRO A 57 -34.19 -37.72 -2.42
C PRO A 57 -34.53 -37.88 -0.93
N ALA A 58 -33.92 -37.10 -0.02
CA ALA A 58 -34.20 -37.18 1.40
C ALA A 58 -35.67 -36.81 1.73
N VAL A 59 -36.18 -35.76 1.10
CA VAL A 59 -37.60 -35.35 1.23
C VAL A 59 -38.52 -36.39 0.63
N VAL A 60 -38.21 -36.96 -0.54
CA VAL A 60 -39.00 -38.01 -1.19
C VAL A 60 -39.03 -39.28 -0.33
N LEU A 61 -37.89 -39.71 0.20
CA LEU A 61 -37.82 -40.89 1.10
C LEU A 61 -38.61 -40.68 2.38
N SER A 62 -38.60 -39.45 2.95
CA SER A 62 -39.42 -39.13 4.13
C SER A 62 -40.92 -39.17 3.87
N TRP A 63 -41.36 -39.16 2.61
CA TRP A 63 -42.74 -39.34 2.19
C TRP A 63 -43.17 -40.81 2.25
N PHE A 64 -42.26 -41.76 1.97
CA PHE A 64 -42.54 -43.20 1.90
C PHE A 64 -42.20 -43.96 3.17
N TYR A 65 -41.31 -43.42 4.02
CA TYR A 65 -40.81 -44.08 5.22
C TYR A 65 -40.97 -43.18 6.44
N GLU A 66 -41.40 -43.76 7.57
CA GLU A 66 -41.52 -43.09 8.85
C GLU A 66 -40.49 -43.65 9.84
N ILE A 67 -39.81 -42.75 10.58
CA ILE A 67 -38.87 -43.13 11.62
C ILE A 67 -39.64 -43.34 12.92
N THR A 68 -39.75 -44.58 13.35
CA THR A 68 -40.37 -44.97 14.62
C THR A 68 -39.31 -45.39 15.64
N PRO A 69 -39.64 -45.44 16.96
CA PRO A 69 -38.68 -45.93 17.97
C PRO A 69 -38.20 -47.37 17.73
N GLU A 70 -38.92 -48.13 16.91
CA GLU A 70 -38.61 -49.52 16.54
C GLU A 70 -37.82 -49.63 15.21
N GLY A 71 -37.50 -48.52 14.55
CA GLY A 71 -36.76 -48.47 13.27
C GLY A 71 -37.53 -47.81 12.13
N ILE A 72 -37.00 -47.88 10.90
CA ILE A 72 -37.60 -47.30 9.69
C ILE A 72 -38.65 -48.28 9.14
N LYS A 73 -39.94 -47.86 9.16
CA LYS A 73 -41.08 -48.66 8.64
C LYS A 73 -41.74 -47.91 7.45
N ARG A 74 -42.40 -48.67 6.56
CA ARG A 74 -43.21 -48.06 5.50
C ARG A 74 -44.52 -47.48 6.07
N ASP A 75 -44.96 -46.34 5.54
CA ASP A 75 -46.14 -45.59 6.01
C ASP A 75 -47.43 -46.44 6.18
N HIS A 76 -47.61 -47.48 5.37
CA HIS A 76 -48.76 -48.39 5.47
C HIS A 76 -48.62 -49.51 6.50
N GLU A 77 -47.50 -49.64 7.18
CA GLU A 77 -47.22 -50.61 8.25
C GLU A 77 -47.34 -50.00 9.64
N VAL A 78 -47.62 -48.69 9.74
CA VAL A 78 -47.74 -47.94 10.99
C VAL A 78 -49.20 -47.79 11.36
N ASP A 79 -49.60 -48.29 12.56
CA ASP A 79 -50.99 -48.23 13.07
C ASP A 79 -51.33 -46.83 13.58
N HIS A 80 -52.23 -46.13 12.91
CA HIS A 80 -52.53 -44.70 13.14
C HIS A 80 -53.70 -44.45 14.13
N GLU A 81 -54.24 -45.46 14.82
CA GLU A 81 -55.46 -45.28 15.63
C GLU A 81 -55.27 -44.66 17.01
N HIS A 82 -54.01 -44.36 17.45
CA HIS A 82 -53.77 -43.84 18.79
C HIS A 82 -52.82 -42.63 18.90
N HIS A 83 -52.78 -41.76 17.91
CA HIS A 83 -52.04 -40.49 18.07
C HIS A 83 -53.00 -39.31 18.09
N GLU A 84 -53.26 -38.76 19.30
CA GLU A 84 -53.86 -37.44 19.50
C GLU A 84 -53.00 -36.39 18.76
N ILE A 85 -53.68 -35.50 18.04
CA ILE A 85 -53.10 -34.36 17.36
C ILE A 85 -52.47 -33.45 18.42
N GLN A 86 -51.15 -33.60 18.68
CA GLN A 86 -50.40 -32.66 19.54
C GLN A 86 -50.48 -31.26 18.93
N ARG A 87 -51.08 -30.34 19.69
CA ARG A 87 -51.10 -28.91 19.37
C ARG A 87 -49.68 -28.43 19.11
N VAL A 88 -49.51 -27.71 17.99
CA VAL A 88 -48.24 -27.06 17.58
C VAL A 88 -47.60 -26.34 18.75
N ASN A 89 -46.56 -26.90 19.27
CA ASN A 89 -45.78 -26.31 20.37
C ASN A 89 -45.08 -25.03 19.88
N LYS A 90 -44.87 -24.05 20.79
CA LYS A 90 -44.15 -22.81 20.47
C LYS A 90 -42.78 -23.07 19.82
N PHE A 91 -42.19 -24.26 20.08
CA PHE A 91 -40.94 -24.73 19.49
C PHE A 91 -41.06 -25.00 17.98
N ASP A 92 -42.15 -25.58 17.49
CA ASP A 92 -42.32 -25.85 16.05
C ASP A 92 -42.51 -24.56 15.23
N LYS A 93 -43.15 -23.55 15.84
CA LYS A 93 -43.34 -22.23 15.21
C LYS A 93 -41.97 -21.45 15.14
N ALA A 94 -41.16 -21.57 16.18
CA ALA A 94 -39.85 -20.95 16.20
C ALA A 94 -38.92 -21.59 15.16
N THR A 95 -38.90 -22.93 15.04
CA THR A 95 -38.08 -23.67 14.07
C THR A 95 -38.44 -23.33 12.62
N ILE A 96 -39.76 -23.27 12.32
CA ILE A 96 -40.27 -22.88 10.99
C ILE A 96 -39.95 -21.41 10.72
N GLY A 97 -40.09 -20.51 11.71
CA GLY A 97 -39.74 -19.09 11.60
C GLY A 97 -38.23 -18.87 11.34
N THR A 98 -37.41 -19.61 12.06
CA THR A 98 -35.94 -19.56 11.88
C THR A 98 -35.51 -20.09 10.51
N ALA A 99 -36.13 -21.20 10.03
CA ALA A 99 -35.84 -21.74 8.71
C ALA A 99 -36.25 -20.78 7.58
N ILE A 100 -37.40 -20.13 7.71
CA ILE A 100 -37.84 -19.11 6.73
C ILE A 100 -36.96 -17.89 6.77
N ALA A 101 -36.58 -17.41 7.97
CA ALA A 101 -35.68 -16.29 8.13
C ALA A 101 -34.28 -16.60 7.55
N LEU A 102 -33.79 -17.82 7.73
CA LEU A 102 -32.50 -18.28 7.17
C LEU A 102 -32.56 -18.37 5.64
N ILE A 103 -33.63 -18.86 5.05
CA ILE A 103 -33.84 -18.92 3.60
C ILE A 103 -33.93 -17.51 3.01
N ILE A 104 -34.61 -16.57 3.68
CA ILE A 104 -34.66 -15.16 3.26
C ILE A 104 -33.30 -14.52 3.40
N PHE A 105 -32.58 -14.78 4.50
CA PHE A 105 -31.21 -14.27 4.72
C PHE A 105 -30.23 -14.80 3.68
N ILE A 106 -30.25 -16.11 3.39
CA ILE A 106 -29.43 -16.73 2.34
C ILE A 106 -29.79 -16.16 0.95
N GLY A 107 -31.09 -15.99 0.67
CA GLY A 107 -31.55 -15.39 -0.58
C GLY A 107 -31.13 -13.93 -0.75
N LEU A 108 -31.17 -13.12 0.32
CA LEU A 108 -30.71 -11.74 0.32
C LEU A 108 -29.17 -11.64 0.30
N PHE A 109 -28.50 -12.54 1.00
CA PHE A 109 -27.03 -12.63 1.03
C PHE A 109 -26.48 -13.10 -0.32
N SER A 110 -27.05 -14.16 -0.91
CA SER A 110 -26.67 -14.61 -2.25
C SER A 110 -26.98 -13.57 -3.33
N ALA A 111 -28.12 -12.87 -3.24
CA ALA A 111 -28.47 -11.78 -4.16
C ALA A 111 -27.51 -10.59 -4.04
N ARG A 112 -26.94 -10.35 -2.86
CA ARG A 112 -25.92 -9.32 -2.65
C ARG A 112 -24.54 -9.77 -3.17
N TYR A 113 -24.17 -11.03 -2.96
CA TYR A 113 -22.92 -11.62 -3.46
C TYR A 113 -22.95 -11.81 -4.99
N THR A 114 -24.09 -12.19 -5.58
CA THR A 114 -24.22 -12.27 -7.05
C THR A 114 -24.41 -10.90 -7.71
N ALA A 115 -24.80 -9.86 -6.96
CA ALA A 115 -24.81 -8.49 -7.46
C ALA A 115 -23.39 -7.90 -7.57
N ASP A 116 -22.47 -8.30 -6.68
CA ASP A 116 -21.04 -7.92 -6.80
C ASP A 116 -20.30 -8.70 -7.90
N GLU A 117 -20.68 -9.96 -8.18
CA GLU A 117 -20.13 -10.72 -9.32
C GLU A 117 -20.78 -10.37 -10.67
N SER A 118 -21.97 -9.76 -10.68
CA SER A 118 -22.68 -9.42 -11.94
C SER A 118 -22.40 -8.02 -12.45
N THR A 119 -21.52 -7.25 -11.81
CA THR A 119 -20.83 -6.09 -12.43
C THR A 119 -19.50 -6.48 -13.09
N ASN A 120 -19.27 -7.73 -13.38
CA ASN A 120 -18.46 -8.06 -14.54
C ASN A 120 -19.28 -7.66 -15.78
N LEU A 121 -19.28 -6.37 -16.08
CA LEU A 121 -19.29 -5.94 -17.46
C LEU A 121 -18.24 -6.84 -18.13
N SER A 122 -18.65 -7.80 -18.91
CA SER A 122 -17.79 -8.38 -19.92
C SER A 122 -17.39 -7.20 -20.78
N VAL A 123 -16.30 -6.55 -20.42
CA VAL A 123 -15.61 -5.62 -21.33
C VAL A 123 -15.35 -6.52 -22.52
N ALA A 124 -16.06 -6.26 -23.63
CA ALA A 124 -15.83 -7.01 -24.82
C ALA A 124 -14.35 -6.85 -25.15
N ILE A 125 -13.58 -7.94 -25.04
CA ILE A 125 -12.14 -7.93 -25.34
C ILE A 125 -12.02 -7.30 -26.72
N SER A 126 -11.30 -6.18 -26.79
CA SER A 126 -11.10 -5.48 -28.06
C SER A 126 -10.31 -6.38 -28.99
N ASP A 127 -10.84 -6.67 -30.17
CA ASP A 127 -10.10 -7.44 -31.19
C ASP A 127 -8.76 -6.77 -31.55
N THR A 128 -8.62 -5.45 -31.29
CA THR A 128 -7.39 -4.68 -31.43
C THR A 128 -6.65 -4.59 -30.09
N SER A 129 -6.43 -5.73 -29.42
CA SER A 129 -5.65 -5.78 -28.19
C SER A 129 -4.58 -6.86 -28.25
N VAL A 130 -3.40 -6.54 -27.67
CA VAL A 130 -2.23 -7.42 -27.68
C VAL A 130 -1.49 -7.36 -26.34
N ALA A 131 -1.00 -8.49 -25.88
CA ALA A 131 0.01 -8.57 -24.83
C ALA A 131 1.35 -9.00 -25.45
N VAL A 132 2.43 -8.35 -25.07
CA VAL A 132 3.80 -8.75 -25.44
C VAL A 132 4.39 -9.49 -24.26
N LEU A 133 4.55 -10.82 -24.38
CA LEU A 133 5.16 -11.61 -23.32
C LEU A 133 6.68 -11.45 -23.32
N PRO A 134 7.34 -11.58 -22.15
CA PRO A 134 8.79 -11.57 -22.09
C PRO A 134 9.41 -12.59 -23.01
N PHE A 135 10.30 -12.14 -23.91
CA PHE A 135 10.99 -13.01 -24.85
C PHE A 135 11.94 -13.93 -24.08
N VAL A 136 11.94 -15.21 -24.45
CA VAL A 136 12.75 -16.22 -23.76
C VAL A 136 14.21 -16.07 -24.18
N ASN A 137 15.11 -15.90 -23.21
CA ASN A 137 16.55 -15.96 -23.47
C ASN A 137 16.99 -17.40 -23.80
N MET A 138 17.43 -17.62 -25.02
CA MET A 138 17.97 -18.89 -25.54
C MET A 138 19.49 -18.86 -25.66
N SER A 139 20.14 -17.84 -25.11
CA SER A 139 21.60 -17.73 -25.12
C SER A 139 22.21 -18.66 -24.06
N ASP A 140 23.47 -19.09 -24.27
CA ASP A 140 24.19 -19.91 -23.28
C ASP A 140 24.50 -19.11 -21.99
N ASP A 141 24.56 -17.78 -22.09
CA ASP A 141 24.80 -16.87 -20.98
C ASP A 141 23.50 -16.33 -20.42
N ARG A 142 23.27 -16.59 -19.13
CA ARG A 142 22.09 -16.10 -18.40
C ARG A 142 22.10 -14.59 -18.18
N ASP A 143 23.27 -13.98 -18.22
CA ASP A 143 23.40 -12.52 -18.06
C ASP A 143 22.78 -11.75 -19.23
N ASN A 144 22.46 -12.42 -20.37
CA ASN A 144 21.70 -11.82 -21.47
C ASN A 144 20.16 -11.79 -21.23
N GLU A 145 19.66 -12.17 -20.06
CA GLU A 145 18.23 -12.13 -19.73
C GLU A 145 17.67 -10.71 -19.85
N TYR A 146 18.42 -9.71 -19.32
CA TYR A 146 18.02 -8.30 -19.39
C TYR A 146 17.85 -7.79 -20.82
N PHE A 147 18.65 -8.33 -21.77
CA PHE A 147 18.55 -7.96 -23.18
C PHE A 147 17.23 -8.45 -23.80
N SER A 148 16.82 -9.68 -23.47
CA SER A 148 15.52 -10.23 -23.93
C SER A 148 14.36 -9.46 -23.32
N ASP A 149 14.48 -9.07 -22.06
CA ASP A 149 13.50 -8.25 -21.34
C ASP A 149 13.41 -6.85 -21.96
N GLY A 150 14.55 -6.22 -22.27
CA GLY A 150 14.63 -4.92 -22.90
C GLY A 150 14.01 -4.90 -24.31
N LEU A 151 14.31 -5.91 -25.13
CA LEU A 151 13.67 -6.05 -26.43
C LEU A 151 12.14 -6.13 -26.29
N THR A 152 11.65 -6.92 -25.33
CA THR A 152 10.22 -7.07 -25.05
C THR A 152 9.59 -5.73 -24.70
N GLU A 153 10.27 -4.98 -23.84
CA GLU A 153 9.80 -3.69 -23.37
C GLU A 153 9.73 -2.63 -24.47
N THR A 154 10.78 -2.57 -25.31
CA THR A 154 10.79 -1.69 -26.49
C THR A 154 9.64 -2.01 -27.43
N LEU A 155 9.43 -3.30 -27.74
CA LEU A 155 8.32 -3.71 -28.59
C LEU A 155 6.97 -3.33 -28.01
N LEU A 156 6.82 -3.45 -26.68
CA LEU A 156 5.62 -3.07 -25.98
C LEU A 156 5.37 -1.56 -26.09
N HIS A 157 6.41 -0.75 -25.84
CA HIS A 157 6.34 0.72 -25.98
C HIS A 157 5.98 1.13 -27.42
N MET A 158 6.66 0.57 -28.41
CA MET A 158 6.40 0.88 -29.83
C MET A 158 4.98 0.51 -30.25
N LEU A 159 4.49 -0.67 -29.82
CA LEU A 159 3.12 -1.10 -30.12
C LEU A 159 2.07 -0.25 -29.41
N ALA A 160 2.35 0.28 -28.22
CA ALA A 160 1.46 1.19 -27.50
C ALA A 160 1.25 2.53 -28.23
N GLN A 161 2.19 2.93 -29.11
CA GLN A 161 2.06 4.13 -29.94
C GLN A 161 1.17 3.92 -31.19
N VAL A 162 0.80 2.67 -31.49
CA VAL A 162 -0.06 2.38 -32.65
C VAL A 162 -1.49 2.86 -32.36
N PRO A 163 -2.07 3.77 -33.16
CA PRO A 163 -3.43 4.26 -32.93
C PRO A 163 -4.45 3.11 -32.88
N ASP A 164 -5.38 3.19 -31.93
CA ASP A 164 -6.46 2.20 -31.73
C ASP A 164 -6.00 0.77 -31.31
N LEU A 165 -4.71 0.55 -31.07
CA LEU A 165 -4.18 -0.69 -30.51
C LEU A 165 -4.11 -0.61 -28.98
N LYS A 166 -4.79 -1.51 -28.29
CA LYS A 166 -4.67 -1.65 -26.84
C LYS A 166 -3.57 -2.63 -26.51
N VAL A 167 -2.53 -2.16 -25.84
CA VAL A 167 -1.40 -2.99 -25.44
C VAL A 167 -1.48 -3.22 -23.93
N ALA A 168 -1.37 -4.50 -23.51
CA ALA A 168 -1.32 -4.83 -22.10
C ALA A 168 -0.07 -4.21 -21.46
N ALA A 169 -0.21 -3.71 -20.23
CA ALA A 169 0.89 -3.08 -19.52
C ALA A 169 2.08 -4.03 -19.34
N ARG A 170 3.30 -3.44 -19.32
CA ARG A 170 4.54 -4.17 -19.16
C ARG A 170 4.51 -5.09 -17.93
N THR A 171 4.18 -4.53 -16.79
CA THR A 171 4.20 -5.24 -15.50
C THR A 171 3.26 -6.43 -15.52
N SER A 172 2.06 -6.25 -16.08
CA SER A 172 1.08 -7.32 -16.27
C SER A 172 1.59 -8.42 -17.22
N SER A 173 2.23 -8.07 -18.31
CA SER A 173 2.82 -9.04 -19.26
C SER A 173 3.97 -9.82 -18.60
N PHE A 174 4.84 -9.13 -17.87
CA PHE A 174 5.99 -9.73 -17.17
C PHE A 174 5.61 -10.60 -15.98
N ALA A 175 4.42 -10.42 -15.40
CA ALA A 175 3.90 -11.30 -14.36
C ALA A 175 3.75 -12.76 -14.80
N PHE A 176 3.76 -13.02 -16.11
CA PHE A 176 3.70 -14.36 -16.70
C PHE A 176 5.06 -14.95 -17.08
N LYS A 177 6.16 -14.24 -16.84
CA LYS A 177 7.51 -14.71 -17.12
C LYS A 177 7.80 -16.03 -16.40
N GLY A 178 8.21 -17.05 -17.15
CA GLY A 178 8.54 -18.37 -16.60
C GLY A 178 7.36 -19.20 -16.12
N LYS A 179 6.13 -18.73 -16.26
CA LYS A 179 4.93 -19.49 -15.89
C LYS A 179 4.51 -20.43 -17.00
N SER A 180 4.21 -21.70 -16.65
CA SER A 180 3.76 -22.72 -17.60
C SER A 180 2.23 -22.67 -17.78
N LEU A 181 1.73 -21.55 -18.31
CA LEU A 181 0.31 -21.35 -18.63
C LEU A 181 0.11 -21.39 -20.15
N SER A 182 -1.10 -21.74 -20.60
CA SER A 182 -1.45 -21.66 -22.02
C SER A 182 -1.65 -20.20 -22.45
N ILE A 183 -1.42 -19.92 -23.73
CA ILE A 183 -1.67 -18.59 -24.33
C ILE A 183 -3.11 -18.12 -24.07
N GLN A 184 -4.08 -19.03 -24.11
CA GLN A 184 -5.48 -18.71 -23.82
C GLN A 184 -5.72 -18.30 -22.37
N GLU A 185 -5.02 -18.91 -21.41
CA GLU A 185 -5.11 -18.54 -20.00
C GLU A 185 -4.47 -17.18 -19.76
N ILE A 186 -3.29 -16.93 -20.34
CA ILE A 186 -2.59 -15.65 -20.25
C ILE A 186 -3.42 -14.53 -20.88
N ALA A 187 -3.90 -14.74 -22.12
CA ALA A 187 -4.70 -13.74 -22.81
C ALA A 187 -6.00 -13.40 -22.08
N ARG A 188 -6.63 -14.40 -21.45
CA ARG A 188 -7.83 -14.17 -20.62
C ARG A 188 -7.51 -13.36 -19.37
N ALA A 189 -6.37 -13.66 -18.72
CA ALA A 189 -5.93 -12.94 -17.52
C ALA A 189 -5.55 -11.48 -17.84
N LEU A 190 -5.02 -11.22 -19.04
CA LEU A 190 -4.63 -9.89 -19.52
C LEU A 190 -5.75 -9.19 -20.32
N GLU A 191 -6.89 -9.84 -20.52
CA GLU A 191 -8.04 -9.33 -21.30
C GLU A 191 -7.68 -8.87 -22.72
N VAL A 192 -6.79 -9.62 -23.40
CA VAL A 192 -6.32 -9.34 -24.76
C VAL A 192 -6.76 -10.37 -25.76
N ALA A 193 -6.94 -9.94 -27.02
CA ALA A 193 -7.30 -10.84 -28.14
C ALA A 193 -6.08 -11.51 -28.77
N HIS A 194 -4.91 -10.91 -28.66
CA HIS A 194 -3.68 -11.42 -29.26
C HIS A 194 -2.53 -11.44 -28.23
N VAL A 195 -1.59 -12.35 -28.45
CA VAL A 195 -0.36 -12.46 -27.66
C VAL A 195 0.83 -12.49 -28.63
N LEU A 196 1.78 -11.58 -28.41
CA LEU A 196 3.10 -11.61 -29.04
C LEU A 196 4.06 -12.33 -28.09
N GLU A 197 4.67 -13.40 -28.55
CA GLU A 197 5.71 -14.12 -27.83
C GLU A 197 6.94 -14.32 -28.70
N GLY A 198 8.08 -14.62 -28.09
CA GLY A 198 9.29 -14.84 -28.84
C GLY A 198 10.46 -15.36 -28.03
N SER A 199 11.60 -15.46 -28.71
CA SER A 199 12.86 -15.84 -28.09
C SER A 199 14.02 -15.04 -28.69
N VAL A 200 15.05 -14.82 -27.87
CA VAL A 200 16.29 -14.16 -28.27
C VAL A 200 17.45 -15.08 -28.00
N GLN A 201 18.33 -15.21 -28.98
CA GLN A 201 19.59 -15.95 -28.87
C GLN A 201 20.74 -15.03 -29.29
N ARG A 202 21.62 -14.69 -28.34
CA ARG A 202 22.83 -13.90 -28.60
C ARG A 202 24.07 -14.80 -28.59
N ALA A 203 24.94 -14.61 -29.57
CA ALA A 203 26.23 -15.29 -29.67
C ALA A 203 27.29 -14.31 -30.19
N GLY A 204 28.03 -13.68 -29.25
CA GLY A 204 28.92 -12.55 -29.55
C GLY A 204 28.13 -11.38 -30.14
N ASP A 205 28.52 -10.91 -31.34
CA ASP A 205 27.86 -9.78 -32.01
C ASP A 205 26.64 -10.20 -32.85
N ARG A 206 26.25 -11.48 -32.86
CA ARG A 206 25.07 -11.94 -33.58
C ARG A 206 23.90 -12.15 -32.67
N VAL A 207 22.73 -11.64 -33.09
CA VAL A 207 21.45 -11.78 -32.41
C VAL A 207 20.47 -12.46 -33.37
N ARG A 208 19.82 -13.50 -32.88
CA ARG A 208 18.68 -14.14 -33.54
C ARG A 208 17.45 -13.91 -32.69
N VAL A 209 16.44 -13.23 -33.25
CA VAL A 209 15.14 -12.99 -32.65
C VAL A 209 14.10 -13.78 -33.41
N THR A 210 13.29 -14.56 -32.68
CA THR A 210 12.08 -15.21 -33.22
C THR A 210 10.89 -14.53 -32.55
N ALA A 211 9.93 -14.04 -33.33
CA ALA A 211 8.73 -13.41 -32.84
C ALA A 211 7.49 -14.02 -33.50
N GLN A 212 6.42 -14.18 -32.73
CA GLN A 212 5.18 -14.84 -33.17
C GLN A 212 3.97 -14.14 -32.54
N LEU A 213 3.01 -13.76 -33.41
CA LEU A 213 1.73 -13.21 -32.97
C LEU A 213 0.67 -14.30 -33.03
N ILE A 214 0.04 -14.58 -31.91
CA ILE A 214 -0.92 -15.67 -31.71
C ILE A 214 -2.29 -15.09 -31.39
N ARG A 215 -3.34 -15.55 -32.05
CA ARG A 215 -4.71 -15.21 -31.70
C ARG A 215 -5.16 -16.07 -30.50
N ALA A 216 -5.60 -15.42 -29.45
CA ALA A 216 -5.95 -16.08 -28.19
C ALA A 216 -7.19 -17.00 -28.31
N SER A 217 -8.15 -16.65 -29.19
CA SER A 217 -9.42 -17.40 -29.32
C SER A 217 -9.26 -18.82 -29.82
N ASP A 218 -8.28 -19.06 -30.69
CA ASP A 218 -8.07 -20.35 -31.36
C ASP A 218 -6.63 -20.90 -31.26
N GLY A 219 -5.68 -20.06 -30.76
CA GLY A 219 -4.28 -20.42 -30.58
C GLY A 219 -3.49 -20.50 -31.90
N PHE A 220 -4.03 -19.97 -33.01
CA PHE A 220 -3.32 -19.97 -34.28
C PHE A 220 -2.39 -18.77 -34.44
N HIS A 221 -1.23 -19.00 -35.05
CA HIS A 221 -0.30 -17.95 -35.40
C HIS A 221 -0.90 -17.06 -36.51
N VAL A 222 -1.04 -15.78 -36.21
CA VAL A 222 -1.44 -14.74 -37.18
C VAL A 222 -0.24 -14.32 -38.00
N TRP A 223 0.93 -14.28 -37.34
CA TRP A 223 2.20 -13.89 -37.94
C TRP A 223 3.36 -14.60 -37.22
N SER A 224 4.45 -14.89 -37.91
CA SER A 224 5.68 -15.44 -37.33
C SER A 224 6.86 -15.10 -38.22
N GLN A 225 7.97 -14.62 -37.63
CA GLN A 225 9.19 -14.24 -38.34
C GLN A 225 10.43 -14.56 -37.50
N VAL A 226 11.57 -14.75 -38.21
CA VAL A 226 12.88 -14.94 -37.59
C VAL A 226 13.84 -13.92 -38.19
N TYR A 227 14.48 -13.14 -37.32
CA TYR A 227 15.49 -12.16 -37.67
C TYR A 227 16.85 -12.67 -37.22
N ASP A 228 17.83 -12.60 -38.11
CA ASP A 228 19.22 -13.02 -37.86
C ASP A 228 20.13 -11.88 -38.35
N ARG A 229 20.64 -11.04 -37.39
CA ARG A 229 21.33 -9.78 -37.64
C ARG A 229 22.55 -9.66 -36.75
N THR A 230 23.26 -8.54 -36.87
CA THR A 230 24.29 -8.12 -35.89
C THR A 230 23.67 -7.34 -34.75
N LEU A 231 24.38 -7.21 -33.61
CA LEU A 231 23.88 -6.49 -32.44
C LEU A 231 23.66 -5.00 -32.76
N ASP A 232 24.50 -4.43 -33.62
CA ASP A 232 24.39 -3.04 -34.07
C ASP A 232 23.05 -2.76 -34.81
N ASP A 233 22.42 -3.79 -35.35
CA ASP A 233 21.15 -3.70 -36.08
C ASP A 233 19.92 -3.92 -35.16
N ILE A 234 20.11 -3.96 -33.86
CA ILE A 234 19.01 -4.33 -32.90
C ILE A 234 17.80 -3.40 -32.99
N PHE A 235 18.05 -2.12 -33.19
CA PHE A 235 16.98 -1.13 -33.31
C PHE A 235 16.19 -1.30 -34.60
N GLU A 236 16.87 -1.65 -35.73
CA GLU A 236 16.19 -2.00 -36.99
C GLU A 236 15.31 -3.25 -36.83
N ILE A 237 15.75 -4.25 -36.03
CA ILE A 237 14.96 -5.45 -35.74
C ILE A 237 13.70 -5.07 -34.94
N GLN A 238 13.82 -4.18 -33.96
CA GLN A 238 12.70 -3.71 -33.13
C GLN A 238 11.66 -2.98 -34.01
N ASP A 239 12.12 -2.07 -34.87
CA ASP A 239 11.27 -1.34 -35.83
C ASP A 239 10.56 -2.29 -36.80
N GLU A 240 11.29 -3.26 -37.37
CA GLU A 240 10.72 -4.27 -38.27
C GLU A 240 9.64 -5.11 -37.55
N ILE A 241 9.90 -5.61 -36.34
CA ILE A 241 8.94 -6.42 -35.57
C ILE A 241 7.70 -5.62 -35.27
N ALA A 242 7.87 -4.42 -34.68
CA ALA A 242 6.75 -3.57 -34.30
C ALA A 242 5.89 -3.17 -35.52
N GLY A 243 6.55 -2.80 -36.64
CA GLY A 243 5.89 -2.47 -37.89
C GLY A 243 5.11 -3.64 -38.49
N GLU A 244 5.69 -4.84 -38.53
CA GLU A 244 5.02 -6.03 -39.09
C GLU A 244 3.88 -6.51 -38.19
N VAL A 245 4.05 -6.48 -36.85
CA VAL A 245 3.00 -6.83 -35.89
C VAL A 245 1.86 -5.82 -35.94
N GLY A 246 2.15 -4.51 -35.93
CA GLY A 246 1.17 -3.46 -36.09
C GLY A 246 0.39 -3.57 -37.40
N SER A 247 1.08 -3.85 -38.52
CA SER A 247 0.47 -4.08 -39.83
C SER A 247 -0.39 -5.35 -39.85
N ALA A 248 0.07 -6.45 -39.23
CA ALA A 248 -0.68 -7.70 -39.15
C ALA A 248 -1.98 -7.52 -38.37
N LEU A 249 -1.92 -6.78 -37.24
CA LEU A 249 -3.08 -6.45 -36.43
C LEU A 249 -4.04 -5.50 -37.18
N SER A 250 -3.53 -4.42 -37.76
CA SER A 250 -4.33 -3.45 -38.52
C SER A 250 -5.00 -4.10 -39.76
N LYS A 251 -4.28 -4.97 -40.50
CA LYS A 251 -4.81 -5.67 -41.68
C LYS A 251 -5.88 -6.70 -41.29
N SER A 252 -5.69 -7.38 -40.16
CA SER A 252 -6.66 -8.35 -39.64
C SER A 252 -7.98 -7.69 -39.21
N LEU A 253 -7.95 -6.43 -38.78
CA LEU A 253 -9.03 -5.79 -38.06
C LEU A 253 -9.65 -4.58 -38.78
N LEU A 254 -8.86 -3.79 -39.50
CA LEU A 254 -9.33 -2.52 -40.10
C LEU A 254 -9.39 -2.55 -41.63
N GLY A 255 -8.81 -3.56 -42.29
CA GLY A 255 -8.83 -3.68 -43.75
C GLY A 255 -8.10 -2.56 -44.49
N THR A 256 -7.35 -1.70 -43.82
CA THR A 256 -6.57 -0.60 -44.36
C THR A 256 -5.07 -0.82 -44.21
N GLU A 257 -4.28 -0.46 -45.19
CA GLU A 257 -2.82 -0.39 -45.05
C GLU A 257 -2.49 0.80 -44.16
N GLY A 258 -2.13 0.50 -42.89
CA GLY A 258 -1.69 1.54 -41.93
C GLY A 258 -0.27 1.97 -42.26
N ALA A 259 -0.07 3.28 -42.45
CA ALA A 259 1.26 3.85 -42.57
C ALA A 259 1.92 3.82 -41.15
N THR A 260 3.10 3.23 -41.08
CA THR A 260 3.97 3.18 -39.91
C THR A 260 4.46 4.59 -39.54
N LEU A 261 3.98 5.11 -38.43
CA LEU A 261 4.62 6.20 -37.72
C LEU A 261 5.06 5.66 -36.37
N PHE A 262 6.27 5.09 -36.31
CA PHE A 262 6.92 4.78 -35.04
C PHE A 262 7.88 5.94 -34.72
N ALA A 263 7.68 6.60 -33.59
CA ALA A 263 8.76 7.36 -32.99
C ALA A 263 9.75 6.33 -32.40
N GLY A 264 10.96 6.31 -32.92
CA GLY A 264 12.01 5.41 -32.43
C GLY A 264 12.35 5.64 -30.95
N ILE A 265 13.11 4.73 -30.37
CA ILE A 265 13.70 4.90 -29.03
C ILE A 265 14.49 6.21 -29.01
N ALA A 266 14.45 6.93 -27.87
CA ALA A 266 15.12 8.22 -27.71
C ALA A 266 16.67 8.15 -27.74
N THR A 267 17.25 6.96 -27.79
CA THR A 267 18.71 6.76 -27.99
C THR A 267 18.98 5.77 -29.12
N THR A 268 20.11 5.95 -29.80
CA THR A 268 20.66 4.99 -30.78
C THR A 268 21.91 4.29 -30.23
N ASP A 269 22.33 4.57 -29.00
CA ASP A 269 23.50 3.96 -28.37
C ASP A 269 23.10 2.73 -27.54
N ALA A 270 23.57 1.56 -27.96
CA ALA A 270 23.20 0.28 -27.35
C ALA A 270 23.73 0.13 -25.91
N ASP A 271 24.89 0.71 -25.60
CA ASP A 271 25.47 0.64 -24.26
C ASP A 271 24.72 1.56 -23.29
N ALA A 272 24.31 2.75 -23.74
CA ALA A 272 23.46 3.66 -22.97
C ALA A 272 22.09 3.03 -22.67
N TYR A 273 21.50 2.39 -23.68
CA TYR A 273 20.22 1.70 -23.53
C TYR A 273 20.31 0.52 -22.57
N ASP A 274 21.39 -0.23 -22.60
CA ASP A 274 21.63 -1.35 -21.69
C ASP A 274 21.67 -0.91 -20.22
N LEU A 275 22.43 0.16 -19.93
CA LEU A 275 22.49 0.75 -18.59
C LEU A 275 21.11 1.25 -18.11
N TYR A 276 20.35 1.86 -18.99
CA TYR A 276 18.97 2.30 -18.70
C TYR A 276 18.06 1.15 -18.29
N LEU A 277 18.11 0.03 -19.03
CA LEU A 277 17.29 -1.15 -18.70
C LEU A 277 17.68 -1.78 -17.37
N GLN A 278 18.99 -1.86 -17.08
CA GLN A 278 19.48 -2.31 -15.78
C GLN A 278 19.00 -1.39 -14.65
N ALA A 279 19.05 -0.08 -14.86
CA ALA A 279 18.61 0.91 -13.88
C ALA A 279 17.11 0.75 -13.54
N ARG A 280 16.26 0.55 -14.54
CA ARG A 280 14.83 0.31 -14.33
C ARG A 280 14.55 -0.94 -13.51
N LYS A 281 15.31 -2.00 -13.74
CA LYS A 281 15.23 -3.24 -12.94
C LYS A 281 15.59 -2.96 -11.48
N GLU A 282 16.68 -2.25 -11.22
CA GLU A 282 17.12 -1.93 -9.86
C GLU A 282 16.13 -0.98 -9.15
N ARG A 283 15.63 0.06 -9.84
CA ARG A 283 14.61 0.97 -9.29
C ARG A 283 13.32 0.24 -8.89
N ALA A 284 12.91 -0.75 -9.66
CA ALA A 284 11.68 -1.51 -9.40
C ALA A 284 11.71 -2.30 -8.08
N THR A 285 12.87 -2.48 -7.46
CA THR A 285 12.98 -3.12 -6.13
C THR A 285 12.51 -2.21 -5.00
N TYR A 286 12.44 -0.90 -5.22
CA TYR A 286 12.15 0.13 -4.21
C TYR A 286 12.97 -0.01 -2.92
N SER A 287 14.11 -0.70 -3.00
CA SER A 287 15.04 -0.85 -1.90
C SER A 287 16.07 0.28 -1.90
N TYR A 288 16.62 0.58 -0.72
CA TYR A 288 17.67 1.59 -0.55
C TYR A 288 18.86 1.35 -1.49
N GLY A 289 19.33 0.09 -1.56
CA GLY A 289 20.43 -0.29 -2.44
C GLY A 289 20.08 -0.25 -3.92
N GLY A 290 18.85 -0.61 -4.28
CA GLY A 290 18.36 -0.60 -5.66
C GLY A 290 18.19 0.82 -6.22
N LEU A 291 17.68 1.76 -5.42
CA LEU A 291 17.53 3.17 -5.83
C LEU A 291 18.88 3.82 -6.09
N GLN A 292 19.90 3.53 -5.25
CA GLN A 292 21.24 4.03 -5.46
C GLN A 292 21.94 3.42 -6.69
N ALA A 293 21.77 2.11 -6.90
CA ALA A 293 22.28 1.43 -8.09
C ALA A 293 21.62 1.97 -9.37
N ALA A 294 20.32 2.23 -9.34
CA ALA A 294 19.60 2.82 -10.48
C ALA A 294 20.14 4.21 -10.84
N GLU A 295 20.39 5.06 -9.86
CA GLU A 295 20.99 6.38 -10.08
C GLU A 295 22.35 6.27 -10.77
N ASP A 296 23.25 5.42 -10.26
CA ASP A 296 24.60 5.23 -10.84
C ASP A 296 24.53 4.75 -12.29
N LEU A 297 23.63 3.80 -12.59
CA LEU A 297 23.41 3.27 -13.93
C LEU A 297 22.84 4.33 -14.89
N LEU A 298 21.84 5.11 -14.43
CA LEU A 298 21.26 6.20 -15.25
C LEU A 298 22.27 7.31 -15.53
N LYS A 299 23.07 7.69 -14.55
CA LYS A 299 24.18 8.63 -14.77
C LYS A 299 25.20 8.06 -15.74
N GLY A 300 25.47 6.76 -15.67
CA GLY A 300 26.30 6.06 -16.65
C GLY A 300 25.74 6.13 -18.07
N ALA A 301 24.45 5.86 -18.24
CA ALA A 301 23.76 5.97 -19.53
C ALA A 301 23.83 7.40 -20.10
N LEU A 302 23.61 8.42 -19.27
CA LEU A 302 23.66 9.83 -19.66
C LEU A 302 25.09 10.35 -19.90
N LEU A 303 26.14 9.66 -19.43
CA LEU A 303 27.52 9.96 -19.82
C LEU A 303 27.83 9.47 -21.23
N ILE A 304 27.18 8.39 -21.68
CA ILE A 304 27.33 7.83 -23.03
C ILE A 304 26.45 8.61 -24.01
N ASP A 305 25.18 8.78 -23.69
CA ASP A 305 24.21 9.56 -24.47
C ASP A 305 23.54 10.66 -23.61
N PRO A 306 24.10 11.89 -23.63
CA PRO A 306 23.53 13.00 -22.86
C PRO A 306 22.14 13.45 -23.28
N ASP A 307 21.66 13.07 -24.45
CA ASP A 307 20.36 13.45 -25.01
C ASP A 307 19.29 12.39 -24.79
N PHE A 308 19.62 11.29 -24.10
CA PHE A 308 18.71 10.19 -23.83
C PHE A 308 17.57 10.61 -22.88
N THR A 309 16.44 11.01 -23.45
CA THR A 309 15.26 11.55 -22.72
C THR A 309 14.70 10.57 -21.70
N ASP A 310 14.52 9.28 -22.08
CA ASP A 310 13.96 8.29 -21.15
C ASP A 310 14.83 8.05 -19.94
N ALA A 311 16.17 8.10 -20.09
CA ALA A 311 17.09 8.01 -18.96
C ALA A 311 17.00 9.24 -18.03
N LYS A 312 16.76 10.44 -18.59
CA LYS A 312 16.56 11.67 -17.80
C LYS A 312 15.26 11.60 -16.99
N THR A 313 14.16 11.19 -17.61
CA THR A 313 12.86 11.08 -16.91
C THR A 313 12.86 9.99 -15.86
N GLU A 314 13.50 8.85 -16.13
CA GLU A 314 13.70 7.77 -15.18
C GLU A 314 14.58 8.18 -13.98
N LEU A 315 15.61 9.02 -14.22
CA LEU A 315 16.43 9.57 -13.16
C LEU A 315 15.66 10.56 -12.29
N ALA A 316 14.82 11.40 -12.88
CA ALA A 316 13.93 12.29 -12.14
C ALA A 316 12.96 11.49 -11.24
N ALA A 317 12.36 10.42 -11.75
CA ALA A 317 11.51 9.52 -10.97
C ALA A 317 12.29 8.81 -9.85
N SER A 318 13.56 8.43 -10.10
CA SER A 318 14.43 7.84 -9.08
C SER A 318 14.70 8.82 -7.94
N TYR A 319 14.95 10.10 -8.23
CA TYR A 319 15.15 11.13 -7.21
C TYR A 319 13.92 11.40 -6.34
N ILE A 320 12.70 11.29 -6.92
CA ILE A 320 11.47 11.38 -6.14
C ILE A 320 11.42 10.24 -5.10
N HIS A 321 11.71 9.00 -5.50
CA HIS A 321 11.72 7.86 -4.60
C HIS A 321 12.86 7.93 -3.57
N GLN A 322 14.04 8.44 -3.94
CA GLN A 322 15.16 8.64 -3.00
C GLN A 322 14.82 9.67 -1.92
N TRP A 323 14.11 10.74 -2.29
CA TRP A 323 13.61 11.69 -1.31
C TRP A 323 12.58 11.05 -0.36
N GLU A 324 11.63 10.29 -0.89
CA GLU A 324 10.60 9.63 -0.08
C GLU A 324 11.16 8.59 0.89
N THR A 325 12.24 7.94 0.53
CA THR A 325 12.93 6.94 1.37
C THR A 325 14.00 7.55 2.29
N GLY A 326 14.18 8.87 2.28
CA GLY A 326 15.20 9.55 3.09
C GLY A 326 16.64 9.37 2.59
N LEU A 327 16.84 8.74 1.42
CA LEU A 327 18.16 8.61 0.77
C LEU A 327 18.74 9.96 0.36
N MET A 328 17.89 10.89 -0.02
CA MET A 328 18.25 12.23 -0.46
C MET A 328 17.45 13.28 0.31
N ASP A 329 18.08 14.35 0.73
CA ASP A 329 17.36 15.45 1.37
C ASP A 329 16.46 16.18 0.36
N GLU A 330 15.37 16.77 0.86
CA GLU A 330 14.36 17.40 0.01
C GLU A 330 14.91 18.52 -0.88
N PRO A 331 15.68 19.51 -0.39
CA PRO A 331 16.18 20.57 -1.25
C PRO A 331 17.07 20.06 -2.38
N THR A 332 17.91 19.06 -2.11
CA THR A 332 18.77 18.43 -3.11
C THR A 332 17.94 17.67 -4.14
N ALA A 333 17.03 16.82 -3.71
CA ALA A 333 16.16 16.05 -4.60
C ALA A 333 15.33 16.95 -5.53
N LEU A 334 14.64 17.95 -4.96
CA LEU A 334 13.83 18.87 -5.77
C LEU A 334 14.67 19.69 -6.74
N GLY A 335 15.88 20.10 -6.32
CA GLY A 335 16.83 20.80 -7.18
C GLY A 335 17.29 19.96 -8.38
N GLU A 336 17.66 18.71 -8.15
CA GLU A 336 18.10 17.76 -9.20
C GLU A 336 16.94 17.40 -10.14
N ILE A 337 15.73 17.17 -9.62
CA ILE A 337 14.53 16.91 -10.44
C ILE A 337 14.26 18.08 -11.38
N ILE A 338 14.25 19.32 -10.88
CA ILE A 338 14.03 20.51 -11.69
C ILE A 338 15.12 20.65 -12.75
N ALA A 339 16.39 20.48 -12.36
CA ALA A 339 17.52 20.66 -13.28
C ALA A 339 17.48 19.68 -14.46
N ILE A 340 17.12 18.41 -14.22
CA ILE A 340 17.08 17.39 -15.27
C ILE A 340 15.81 17.50 -16.12
N THR A 341 14.66 17.79 -15.52
CA THR A 341 13.40 17.94 -16.26
C THR A 341 13.36 19.19 -17.11
N ASP A 342 14.00 20.31 -16.67
CA ASP A 342 14.11 21.52 -17.48
C ASP A 342 14.93 21.30 -18.75
N GLN A 343 15.92 20.36 -18.74
CA GLN A 343 16.64 19.97 -19.97
C GLN A 343 15.68 19.28 -20.96
N VAL A 344 14.92 18.28 -20.49
CA VAL A 344 13.94 17.57 -21.33
C VAL A 344 12.89 18.52 -21.90
N LEU A 345 12.33 19.39 -21.05
CA LEU A 345 11.27 20.34 -21.45
C LEU A 345 11.78 21.48 -22.34
N THR A 346 13.09 21.67 -22.46
CA THR A 346 13.66 22.59 -23.45
C THR A 346 13.53 22.03 -24.87
N ASP A 347 13.69 20.72 -25.04
CA ASP A 347 13.62 20.02 -26.32
C ASP A 347 12.18 19.60 -26.65
N ASP A 348 11.45 19.06 -25.68
CA ASP A 348 10.03 18.71 -25.76
C ASP A 348 9.23 19.30 -24.58
N PRO A 349 8.60 20.48 -24.76
CA PRO A 349 7.83 21.14 -23.72
C PRO A 349 6.56 20.39 -23.27
N ASP A 350 6.13 19.39 -24.01
CA ASP A 350 4.90 18.61 -23.75
C ASP A 350 5.19 17.18 -23.29
N GLU A 351 6.46 16.80 -23.10
CA GLU A 351 6.82 15.48 -22.56
C GLU A 351 6.13 15.27 -21.19
N PRO A 352 5.22 14.26 -21.04
CA PRO A 352 4.29 14.21 -19.93
C PRO A 352 4.96 13.88 -18.59
N VAL A 353 5.98 13.00 -18.58
CA VAL A 353 6.63 12.54 -17.34
C VAL A 353 7.52 13.65 -16.77
N ALA A 354 8.37 14.28 -17.61
CA ALA A 354 9.21 15.42 -17.18
C ALA A 354 8.36 16.59 -16.71
N LYS A 355 7.26 16.88 -17.42
CA LYS A 355 6.35 17.97 -17.05
C LYS A 355 5.70 17.73 -15.70
N ALA A 356 5.22 16.52 -15.46
CA ALA A 356 4.62 16.13 -14.18
C ALA A 356 5.65 16.20 -13.05
N ALA A 357 6.85 15.66 -13.24
CA ALA A 357 7.92 15.67 -12.24
C ALA A 357 8.42 17.10 -11.93
N SER A 358 8.59 17.95 -12.97
CA SER A 358 8.98 19.35 -12.80
C SER A 358 7.92 20.15 -12.02
N LEU A 359 6.65 19.99 -12.36
CA LEU A 359 5.54 20.65 -11.65
C LEU A 359 5.49 20.18 -10.19
N PHE A 360 5.63 18.88 -9.95
CA PHE A 360 5.64 18.30 -8.62
C PHE A 360 6.76 18.91 -7.76
N ALA A 361 8.00 18.91 -8.24
CA ALA A 361 9.13 19.47 -7.52
C ALA A 361 8.98 20.98 -7.28
N LYS A 362 8.52 21.74 -8.27
CA LYS A 362 8.29 23.19 -8.15
C LYS A 362 7.20 23.51 -7.12
N ALA A 363 6.09 22.77 -7.13
CA ALA A 363 5.00 22.98 -6.19
C ALA A 363 5.41 22.64 -4.74
N LEU A 364 6.16 21.56 -4.53
CA LEU A 364 6.71 21.23 -3.22
C LEU A 364 7.68 22.32 -2.73
N SER A 365 8.55 22.81 -3.60
CA SER A 365 9.46 23.91 -3.26
C SER A 365 8.72 25.17 -2.86
N LEU A 366 7.60 25.53 -3.53
CA LEU A 366 6.76 26.66 -3.19
C LEU A 366 5.98 26.43 -1.88
N ALA A 367 5.44 25.23 -1.68
CA ALA A 367 4.79 24.84 -0.44
C ALA A 367 5.75 24.92 0.75
N ALA A 368 6.99 24.46 0.59
CA ALA A 368 8.03 24.61 1.61
C ALA A 368 8.36 26.07 1.95
N GLN A 369 8.10 27.01 1.03
CA GLN A 369 8.22 28.46 1.22
C GLN A 369 6.95 29.11 1.78
N GLY A 370 5.87 28.32 2.03
CA GLY A 370 4.61 28.79 2.59
C GLY A 370 3.49 29.01 1.58
N ASP A 371 3.70 28.70 0.29
CA ASP A 371 2.66 28.75 -0.74
C ASP A 371 1.96 27.39 -0.86
N GLN A 372 0.97 27.16 -0.01
CA GLN A 372 0.20 25.92 -0.01
C GLN A 372 -0.80 25.83 -1.18
N ALA A 373 -1.19 26.95 -1.76
CA ALA A 373 -2.06 26.95 -2.95
C ALA A 373 -1.37 26.22 -4.13
N ALA A 374 -0.05 26.24 -4.18
CA ALA A 374 0.73 25.54 -5.19
C ALA A 374 0.44 24.03 -5.24
N LEU A 375 0.11 23.38 -4.11
CA LEU A 375 -0.24 21.95 -4.09
C LEU A 375 -1.62 21.66 -4.69
N VAL A 376 -2.56 22.58 -4.53
CA VAL A 376 -3.90 22.47 -5.15
C VAL A 376 -3.81 22.72 -6.67
N ASP A 377 -3.04 23.71 -7.06
CA ASP A 377 -2.80 24.02 -8.49
C ASP A 377 -2.06 22.86 -9.17
N LEU A 378 -1.08 22.25 -8.49
CA LEU A 378 -0.40 21.04 -8.94
C LEU A 378 -1.38 19.92 -9.28
N ALA A 379 -2.31 19.61 -8.37
CA ALA A 379 -3.27 18.54 -8.60
C ALA A 379 -4.11 18.82 -9.88
N ASN A 380 -4.57 20.06 -10.08
CA ASN A 380 -5.34 20.44 -11.27
C ASN A 380 -4.49 20.30 -12.57
N GLU A 381 -3.22 20.68 -12.55
CA GLU A 381 -2.34 20.55 -13.71
C GLU A 381 -2.01 19.10 -14.02
N LEU A 382 -1.79 18.28 -13.00
CA LEU A 382 -1.56 16.84 -13.16
C LEU A 382 -2.80 16.09 -13.67
N GLU A 383 -4.02 16.48 -13.26
CA GLU A 383 -5.27 15.96 -13.85
C GLU A 383 -5.28 16.17 -15.38
N ALA A 384 -4.86 17.36 -15.84
CA ALA A 384 -4.81 17.66 -17.27
C ALA A 384 -3.71 16.87 -18.01
N ILE A 385 -2.58 16.58 -17.38
CA ILE A 385 -1.52 15.75 -17.96
C ILE A 385 -2.00 14.30 -18.07
N VAL A 386 -2.54 13.72 -17.00
CA VAL A 386 -3.09 12.36 -16.97
C VAL A 386 -4.21 12.17 -18.00
N ALA A 387 -5.04 13.20 -18.23
CA ALA A 387 -6.09 13.13 -19.24
C ALA A 387 -5.53 13.10 -20.67
N ARG A 388 -4.35 13.69 -20.93
CA ARG A 388 -3.70 13.72 -22.25
C ARG A 388 -2.80 12.51 -22.51
N ALA A 389 -2.18 11.97 -21.46
CA ALA A 389 -1.31 10.79 -21.51
C ALA A 389 -1.82 9.72 -20.53
N PRO A 390 -2.98 9.12 -20.81
CA PRO A 390 -3.62 8.18 -19.89
C PRO A 390 -2.88 6.84 -19.76
N GLU A 391 -1.95 6.54 -20.64
CA GLU A 391 -1.07 5.36 -20.60
C GLU A 391 0.12 5.53 -19.64
N GLU A 392 0.52 6.78 -19.35
CA GLU A 392 1.67 7.06 -18.50
C GLU A 392 1.34 6.85 -17.03
N LEU A 393 2.15 6.03 -16.36
CA LEU A 393 1.95 5.67 -14.95
C LEU A 393 2.47 6.76 -14.00
N GLU A 394 3.67 7.30 -14.26
CA GLU A 394 4.33 8.26 -13.35
C GLU A 394 3.48 9.52 -13.11
N PRO A 395 2.88 10.18 -14.13
CA PRO A 395 1.98 11.31 -13.87
C PRO A 395 0.78 10.97 -13.00
N ARG A 396 0.25 9.72 -13.08
CA ARG A 396 -0.86 9.27 -12.22
C ARG A 396 -0.42 9.09 -10.77
N LEU A 397 0.77 8.50 -10.54
CA LEU A 397 1.32 8.35 -9.19
C LEU A 397 1.61 9.72 -8.57
N LEU A 398 2.15 10.66 -9.35
CA LEU A 398 2.35 12.04 -8.90
C LEU A 398 1.04 12.77 -8.60
N LEU A 399 -0.03 12.50 -9.36
CA LEU A 399 -1.36 13.02 -9.06
C LEU A 399 -1.90 12.48 -7.72
N VAL A 400 -1.73 11.18 -7.45
CA VAL A 400 -2.10 10.59 -6.15
C VAL A 400 -1.33 11.24 -5.01
N LYS A 401 -0.02 11.50 -5.19
CA LYS A 401 0.79 12.22 -4.22
C LYS A 401 0.30 13.67 -4.02
N ALA A 402 -0.01 14.37 -5.11
CA ALA A 402 -0.56 15.73 -5.05
C ALA A 402 -1.89 15.78 -4.28
N TYR A 403 -2.79 14.82 -4.51
CA TYR A 403 -4.02 14.72 -3.73
C TYR A 403 -3.76 14.42 -2.26
N THR A 404 -2.78 13.57 -1.96
CA THR A 404 -2.38 13.25 -0.58
C THR A 404 -1.86 14.50 0.13
N TYR A 405 -0.94 15.23 -0.47
CA TYR A 405 -0.36 16.46 0.12
C TYR A 405 -1.37 17.61 0.22
N SER A 406 -2.33 17.69 -0.70
CA SER A 406 -3.42 18.67 -0.64
C SER A 406 -4.65 18.21 0.16
N GLN A 407 -4.53 17.10 0.91
CA GLN A 407 -5.59 16.51 1.76
C GLN A 407 -6.87 16.11 1.01
N GLN A 408 -6.77 15.82 -0.30
CA GLN A 408 -7.90 15.38 -1.13
C GLN A 408 -7.95 13.85 -1.25
N LEU A 409 -7.84 13.14 -0.11
CA LEU A 409 -7.58 11.69 -0.03
C LEU A 409 -8.59 10.82 -0.81
N GLU A 410 -9.87 11.20 -0.80
CA GLU A 410 -10.91 10.44 -1.52
C GLU A 410 -10.70 10.41 -3.05
N LYS A 411 -10.01 11.40 -3.60
CA LYS A 411 -9.70 11.45 -5.03
C LYS A 411 -8.59 10.47 -5.45
N CYS A 412 -7.78 9.98 -4.51
CA CYS A 412 -6.73 9.00 -4.79
C CYS A 412 -7.31 7.69 -5.33
N LEU A 413 -8.42 7.22 -4.73
CA LEU A 413 -8.97 5.90 -5.05
C LEU A 413 -9.40 5.73 -6.51
N PRO A 414 -10.21 6.63 -7.12
CA PRO A 414 -10.61 6.44 -8.52
C PRO A 414 -9.44 6.50 -9.49
N VAL A 415 -8.39 7.29 -9.22
CA VAL A 415 -7.18 7.33 -10.03
C VAL A 415 -6.42 6.01 -9.97
N LEU A 416 -6.21 5.47 -8.77
CA LEU A 416 -5.51 4.20 -8.56
C LEU A 416 -6.32 3.00 -9.06
N GLN A 417 -7.63 2.97 -8.84
CA GLN A 417 -8.50 1.92 -9.38
C GLN A 417 -8.49 1.90 -10.91
N GLY A 418 -8.49 3.09 -11.54
CA GLY A 418 -8.31 3.21 -12.97
C GLY A 418 -6.94 2.69 -13.43
N ALA A 419 -5.87 3.01 -12.72
CA ALA A 419 -4.53 2.52 -13.01
C ALA A 419 -4.42 0.98 -12.83
N VAL A 420 -4.97 0.43 -11.76
CA VAL A 420 -5.02 -1.04 -11.53
C VAL A 420 -5.83 -1.74 -12.62
N SER A 421 -6.88 -1.11 -13.17
CA SER A 421 -7.63 -1.69 -14.29
C SER A 421 -6.81 -1.76 -15.58
N LEU A 422 -5.84 -0.86 -15.75
CA LEU A 422 -4.94 -0.86 -16.91
C LEU A 422 -3.74 -1.81 -16.69
N ASP A 423 -3.25 -1.91 -15.46
CA ASP A 423 -2.10 -2.75 -15.10
C ASP A 423 -2.38 -3.55 -13.82
N PRO A 424 -3.23 -4.60 -13.87
CA PRO A 424 -3.73 -5.31 -12.69
C PRO A 424 -2.67 -6.14 -11.96
N PHE A 425 -1.52 -6.40 -12.59
CA PHE A 425 -0.41 -7.15 -12.00
C PHE A 425 0.76 -6.25 -11.56
N ASN A 426 0.54 -4.95 -11.46
CA ASN A 426 1.55 -4.01 -10.99
C ASN A 426 1.58 -3.95 -9.46
N PRO A 427 2.65 -4.43 -8.81
CA PRO A 427 2.73 -4.45 -7.35
C PRO A 427 2.72 -3.05 -6.73
N ALA A 428 3.33 -2.05 -7.41
CA ALA A 428 3.38 -0.67 -6.91
C ALA A 428 1.99 -0.03 -6.85
N LEU A 429 1.12 -0.30 -7.83
CA LEU A 429 -0.25 0.20 -7.82
C LEU A 429 -1.08 -0.38 -6.68
N HIS A 430 -0.93 -1.66 -6.39
CA HIS A 430 -1.58 -2.28 -5.24
C HIS A 430 -1.02 -1.75 -3.91
N PHE A 431 0.27 -1.46 -3.86
CA PHE A 431 0.88 -0.83 -2.71
C PHE A 431 0.32 0.59 -2.46
N GLU A 432 0.28 1.44 -3.48
CA GLU A 432 -0.28 2.80 -3.38
C GLU A 432 -1.79 2.79 -3.05
N LEU A 433 -2.52 1.81 -3.59
CA LEU A 433 -3.93 1.60 -3.23
C LEU A 433 -4.06 1.24 -1.74
N GLY A 434 -3.19 0.35 -1.23
CA GLY A 434 -3.11 0.00 0.18
C GLY A 434 -2.81 1.21 1.07
N ARG A 435 -1.87 2.06 0.68
CA ARG A 435 -1.54 3.33 1.37
C ARG A 435 -2.74 4.28 1.39
N SER A 436 -3.41 4.45 0.26
CA SER A 436 -4.58 5.32 0.17
C SER A 436 -5.73 4.84 1.05
N TYR A 437 -6.00 3.52 1.08
CA TYR A 437 -6.97 2.94 2.01
C TYR A 437 -6.56 3.13 3.47
N MET A 438 -5.25 3.02 3.79
CA MET A 438 -4.74 3.23 5.15
C MET A 438 -4.95 4.68 5.61
N LEU A 439 -4.69 5.67 4.74
CA LEU A 439 -4.96 7.09 5.04
C LEU A 439 -6.45 7.41 5.22
N LEU A 440 -7.33 6.62 4.60
CA LEU A 440 -8.78 6.71 4.75
C LEU A 440 -9.32 5.83 5.90
N GLU A 441 -8.46 5.25 6.71
CA GLU A 441 -8.78 4.35 7.82
C GLU A 441 -9.58 3.09 7.39
N ARG A 442 -9.48 2.71 6.11
CA ARG A 442 -10.11 1.51 5.52
C ARG A 442 -9.17 0.31 5.66
N TRP A 443 -9.04 -0.19 6.89
CA TRP A 443 -7.98 -1.12 7.31
C TRP A 443 -8.00 -2.47 6.60
N ASP A 444 -9.20 -3.06 6.36
CA ASP A 444 -9.33 -4.36 5.71
C ASP A 444 -8.98 -4.30 4.23
N GLU A 445 -9.44 -3.26 3.52
CA GLU A 445 -9.10 -3.02 2.12
C GLU A 445 -7.62 -2.68 1.96
N SER A 446 -7.06 -1.92 2.91
CA SER A 446 -5.62 -1.63 2.94
C SER A 446 -4.79 -2.90 3.04
N ARG A 447 -5.12 -3.79 3.99
CA ARG A 447 -4.46 -5.09 4.14
C ARG A 447 -4.55 -5.92 2.86
N ALA A 448 -5.74 -6.06 2.30
CA ALA A 448 -5.95 -6.84 1.08
C ALA A 448 -5.11 -6.31 -0.10
N ALA A 449 -4.97 -4.99 -0.21
CA ALA A 449 -4.16 -4.37 -1.26
C ALA A 449 -2.65 -4.60 -1.04
N PHE A 450 -2.14 -4.49 0.20
CA PHE A 450 -0.73 -4.84 0.50
C PHE A 450 -0.44 -6.33 0.32
N ASP A 451 -1.35 -7.22 0.74
CA ASP A 451 -1.21 -8.65 0.52
C ASP A 451 -1.15 -8.97 -0.97
N LYS A 452 -1.97 -8.27 -1.80
CA LYS A 452 -1.92 -8.42 -3.27
C LYS A 452 -0.61 -7.90 -3.85
N SER A 453 -0.09 -6.78 -3.36
CA SER A 453 1.22 -6.27 -3.74
C SER A 453 2.32 -7.30 -3.49
N LEU A 454 2.34 -7.92 -2.30
CA LEU A 454 3.32 -8.96 -1.92
C LEU A 454 3.10 -10.30 -2.63
N GLU A 455 1.88 -10.65 -3.02
CA GLU A 455 1.63 -11.82 -3.89
C GLU A 455 2.31 -11.65 -5.26
N LEU A 456 2.30 -10.41 -5.77
CA LEU A 456 2.89 -10.07 -7.07
C LEU A 456 4.41 -9.93 -6.99
N GLU A 457 4.91 -9.25 -5.98
CA GLU A 457 6.34 -9.05 -5.71
C GLU A 457 6.63 -9.24 -4.22
N PRO A 458 7.15 -10.42 -3.81
CA PRO A 458 7.40 -10.71 -2.40
C PRO A 458 8.57 -9.93 -1.76
N ALA A 459 9.43 -9.29 -2.56
CA ALA A 459 10.63 -8.62 -2.08
C ALA A 459 10.41 -7.10 -1.91
N GLN A 460 9.31 -6.68 -1.28
CA GLN A 460 8.97 -5.27 -1.04
C GLN A 460 9.02 -4.93 0.45
N PRO A 461 10.11 -4.31 0.96
CA PRO A 461 10.24 -3.90 2.37
C PRO A 461 9.07 -3.02 2.83
N ASN A 462 8.70 -2.03 2.02
CA ASN A 462 7.66 -1.04 2.35
C ASN A 462 6.26 -1.67 2.55
N ALA A 463 5.92 -2.72 1.80
CA ALA A 463 4.66 -3.42 1.98
C ALA A 463 4.63 -4.19 3.31
N TYR A 464 5.75 -4.81 3.70
CA TYR A 464 5.86 -5.45 5.02
C TYR A 464 5.78 -4.43 6.15
N THR A 465 6.45 -3.29 6.07
CA THR A 465 6.36 -2.26 7.13
C THR A 465 4.94 -1.71 7.25
N SER A 466 4.24 -1.51 6.14
CA SER A 466 2.83 -1.10 6.13
C SER A 466 1.92 -2.14 6.79
N LEU A 467 2.10 -3.44 6.48
CA LEU A 467 1.39 -4.53 7.16
C LEU A 467 1.74 -4.62 8.64
N GLY A 468 2.99 -4.34 9.02
CA GLY A 468 3.40 -4.22 10.40
C GLY A 468 2.64 -3.12 11.13
N THR A 469 2.56 -1.93 10.54
CA THR A 469 1.79 -0.80 11.07
C THR A 469 0.32 -1.15 11.24
N LEU A 470 -0.31 -1.79 10.24
CA LEU A 470 -1.69 -2.29 10.34
C LEU A 470 -1.86 -3.34 11.46
N SER A 471 -0.87 -4.19 11.67
CA SER A 471 -0.89 -5.17 12.76
C SER A 471 -0.90 -4.47 14.12
N LEU A 472 -0.09 -3.44 14.29
CA LEU A 472 -0.02 -2.67 15.52
C LEU A 472 -1.31 -1.89 15.81
N GLN A 473 -1.99 -1.38 14.79
CA GLN A 473 -3.31 -0.75 14.94
C GLN A 473 -4.35 -1.72 15.53
N ASN A 474 -4.21 -3.01 15.26
CA ASN A 474 -5.06 -4.06 15.83
C ASN A 474 -4.51 -4.65 17.15
N GLY A 475 -3.47 -4.05 17.74
CA GLY A 475 -2.82 -4.53 18.97
C GLY A 475 -1.95 -5.79 18.77
N ASP A 476 -1.67 -6.19 17.51
CA ASP A 476 -0.82 -7.33 17.19
C ASP A 476 0.66 -6.92 17.10
N GLY A 477 1.33 -6.88 18.24
CA GLY A 477 2.75 -6.56 18.32
C GLY A 477 3.66 -7.62 17.70
N ILE A 478 3.25 -8.89 17.72
CA ILE A 478 4.01 -9.97 17.06
C ILE A 478 3.98 -9.78 15.55
N GLY A 479 2.80 -9.45 15.00
CA GLY A 479 2.65 -9.12 13.58
C GLY A 479 3.49 -7.90 13.19
N PHE A 480 3.53 -6.85 14.02
CA PHE A 480 4.41 -5.69 13.81
C PHE A 480 5.87 -6.13 13.71
N VAL A 481 6.40 -6.77 14.76
CA VAL A 481 7.81 -7.20 14.82
C VAL A 481 8.16 -8.15 13.66
N SER A 482 7.32 -9.16 13.40
CA SER A 482 7.57 -10.16 12.35
C SER A 482 7.67 -9.53 10.95
N ASN A 483 6.79 -8.58 10.64
CA ASN A 483 6.80 -7.87 9.37
C ASN A 483 8.03 -6.95 9.26
N PHE A 484 8.42 -6.23 10.32
CA PHE A 484 9.63 -5.43 10.33
C PHE A 484 10.90 -6.29 10.18
N LEU A 485 11.00 -7.43 10.86
CA LEU A 485 12.11 -8.38 10.68
C LEU A 485 12.20 -8.87 9.22
N LYS A 486 11.05 -9.12 8.59
CA LYS A 486 11.00 -9.50 7.18
C LYS A 486 11.52 -8.37 6.29
N ALA A 487 11.05 -7.15 6.47
CA ALA A 487 11.53 -5.97 5.75
C ALA A 487 13.04 -5.77 5.90
N ILE A 488 13.57 -5.84 7.13
CA ILE A 488 15.01 -5.76 7.43
C ILE A 488 15.81 -6.87 6.74
N SER A 489 15.24 -8.07 6.59
CA SER A 489 15.92 -9.18 5.91
C SER A 489 16.00 -8.98 4.40
N ILE A 490 15.03 -8.28 3.81
CA ILE A 490 14.97 -7.97 2.38
C ILE A 490 15.93 -6.81 2.06
N ASP A 491 15.90 -5.74 2.85
CA ASP A 491 16.82 -4.61 2.69
C ASP A 491 17.74 -4.45 3.92
N PRO A 492 18.86 -5.16 3.94
CA PRO A 492 19.80 -5.11 5.07
C PRO A 492 20.63 -3.85 5.15
N LYS A 493 20.61 -2.98 4.13
CA LYS A 493 21.35 -1.71 4.11
C LYS A 493 20.52 -0.54 4.62
N ASP A 494 19.22 -0.70 4.69
CA ASP A 494 18.32 0.29 5.26
C ASP A 494 18.56 0.40 6.77
N HIS A 495 18.86 1.61 7.25
CA HIS A 495 19.06 1.90 8.67
C HIS A 495 17.80 2.40 9.38
N GLU A 496 16.78 2.84 8.63
CA GLU A 496 15.51 3.31 9.16
C GLU A 496 14.70 2.15 9.76
N LEU A 497 14.63 1.02 9.04
CA LEU A 497 13.83 -0.14 9.46
C LEU A 497 14.24 -0.70 10.82
N PRO A 498 15.53 -1.00 11.09
CA PRO A 498 15.95 -1.42 12.43
C PRO A 498 15.77 -0.30 13.47
N GLY A 499 15.85 0.97 13.07
CA GLY A 499 15.62 2.11 13.95
C GLY A 499 14.19 2.21 14.43
N LEU A 500 13.23 2.09 13.54
CA LEU A 500 11.79 2.08 13.87
C LEU A 500 11.46 0.90 14.80
N LEU A 501 12.01 -0.29 14.52
CA LEU A 501 11.81 -1.45 15.37
C LEU A 501 12.45 -1.24 16.76
N ALA A 502 13.68 -0.72 16.83
CA ALA A 502 14.32 -0.39 18.11
C ALA A 502 13.52 0.64 18.91
N GLY A 503 13.02 1.68 18.23
CA GLY A 503 12.18 2.70 18.85
C GLY A 503 10.92 2.11 19.50
N PHE A 504 10.21 1.25 18.82
CA PHE A 504 9.06 0.54 19.35
C PHE A 504 9.41 -0.35 20.57
N LEU A 505 10.50 -1.10 20.49
CA LEU A 505 10.96 -1.96 21.59
C LEU A 505 11.38 -1.14 22.83
N TYR A 506 12.07 -0.01 22.64
CA TYR A 506 12.38 0.92 23.76
C TYR A 506 11.13 1.51 24.39
N GLN A 507 10.12 1.88 23.60
CA GLN A 507 8.84 2.36 24.14
C GLN A 507 8.13 1.28 24.99
N LEU A 508 8.28 0.00 24.64
CA LEU A 508 7.79 -1.12 25.46
C LEU A 508 8.71 -1.47 26.64
N GLY A 509 9.87 -0.84 26.79
CA GLY A 509 10.86 -1.16 27.84
C GLY A 509 11.62 -2.47 27.61
N LEU A 510 11.65 -2.98 26.38
CA LEU A 510 12.40 -4.18 25.96
C LEU A 510 13.80 -3.78 25.48
N VAL A 511 14.63 -3.33 26.45
CA VAL A 511 15.91 -2.64 26.17
C VAL A 511 16.94 -3.60 25.57
N GLU A 512 17.02 -4.84 26.03
CA GLU A 512 18.01 -5.83 25.55
C GLU A 512 17.73 -6.17 24.09
N GLU A 513 16.47 -6.42 23.71
CA GLU A 513 16.04 -6.73 22.37
C GLU A 513 16.22 -5.51 21.42
N ALA A 514 15.98 -4.31 21.93
CA ALA A 514 16.16 -3.06 21.19
C ALA A 514 17.63 -2.75 20.88
N ASP A 515 18.53 -3.04 21.82
CA ASP A 515 19.96 -2.71 21.69
C ASP A 515 20.63 -3.43 20.50
N ASP A 516 20.16 -4.59 20.09
CA ASP A 516 20.66 -5.30 18.89
C ASP A 516 20.38 -4.51 17.61
N PHE A 517 19.15 -4.00 17.46
CA PHE A 517 18.75 -3.18 16.30
C PHE A 517 19.41 -1.80 16.33
N ARG A 518 19.51 -1.20 17.51
CA ARG A 518 20.27 0.06 17.70
C ARG A 518 21.73 -0.08 17.23
N ASN A 519 22.42 -1.14 17.63
CA ASN A 519 23.81 -1.35 17.23
C ASN A 519 23.95 -1.47 15.71
N ARG A 520 22.94 -2.05 15.03
CA ARG A 520 22.89 -2.10 13.57
C ARG A 520 22.72 -0.71 12.96
N VAL A 521 21.81 0.12 13.48
CA VAL A 521 21.64 1.53 13.02
C VAL A 521 22.94 2.29 13.16
N LEU A 522 23.60 2.22 14.34
CA LEU A 522 24.85 2.94 14.59
C LEU A 522 26.01 2.46 13.71
N ALA A 523 25.98 1.20 13.27
CA ALA A 523 26.99 0.68 12.33
C ALA A 523 26.75 1.17 10.89
N LEU A 524 25.52 1.39 10.48
CA LEU A 524 25.14 1.83 9.14
C LEU A 524 25.17 3.36 9.00
N ALA A 525 24.58 4.07 9.95
CA ALA A 525 24.34 5.51 9.88
C ALA A 525 24.38 6.17 11.28
N PRO A 526 25.57 6.32 11.89
CA PRO A 526 25.70 6.77 13.28
C PRO A 526 25.26 8.22 13.53
N THR A 527 25.12 9.03 12.50
CA THR A 527 24.72 10.45 12.56
C THR A 527 23.36 10.68 11.89
N SER A 528 22.60 9.63 11.61
CA SER A 528 21.23 9.77 11.08
C SER A 528 20.28 10.26 12.16
N GLU A 529 19.17 10.84 11.72
CA GLU A 529 18.09 11.27 12.62
C GLU A 529 17.59 10.11 13.48
N VAL A 530 17.37 8.95 12.88
CA VAL A 530 16.92 7.75 13.57
C VAL A 530 17.93 7.28 14.63
N ALA A 531 19.23 7.44 14.38
CA ALA A 531 20.27 7.12 15.37
C ALA A 531 20.14 8.01 16.62
N TYR A 532 19.93 9.31 16.47
CA TYR A 532 19.72 10.22 17.60
C TYR A 532 18.41 9.92 18.33
N GLN A 533 17.34 9.62 17.59
CA GLN A 533 16.06 9.30 18.17
C GLN A 533 16.13 8.03 19.04
N ILE A 534 16.75 6.96 18.55
CA ILE A 534 16.85 5.70 19.33
C ILE A 534 17.81 5.85 20.51
N GLU A 535 18.87 6.67 20.44
CA GLU A 535 19.72 7.00 21.59
C GLU A 535 18.92 7.73 22.68
N MET A 536 18.09 8.68 22.29
CA MET A 536 17.18 9.38 23.22
C MET A 536 16.17 8.43 23.86
N LEU A 537 15.49 7.58 23.06
CA LEU A 537 14.51 6.62 23.55
C LEU A 537 15.15 5.57 24.47
N ARG A 538 16.37 5.13 24.16
CA ARG A 538 17.13 4.23 25.04
C ARG A 538 17.39 4.87 26.40
N ALA A 539 17.88 6.11 26.42
CA ALA A 539 18.16 6.83 27.66
C ALA A 539 16.87 7.02 28.48
N ILE A 540 15.74 7.35 27.83
CA ILE A 540 14.41 7.44 28.47
C ILE A 540 14.03 6.10 29.10
N SER A 541 14.17 4.99 28.37
CA SER A 541 13.82 3.63 28.84
C SER A 541 14.66 3.19 30.03
N LEU A 542 15.89 3.68 30.14
CA LEU A 542 16.80 3.40 31.24
C LEU A 542 16.62 4.38 32.43
N GLY A 543 15.79 5.41 32.29
CA GLY A 543 15.67 6.49 33.25
C GLY A 543 16.89 7.39 33.36
N ASP A 544 17.74 7.40 32.30
CA ASP A 544 18.91 8.29 32.18
C ASP A 544 18.49 9.65 31.61
N ASP A 545 18.04 10.51 32.51
CA ASP A 545 17.57 11.85 32.16
C ASP A 545 18.66 12.71 31.52
N ALA A 546 19.88 12.64 32.05
CA ALA A 546 21.00 13.41 31.51
C ALA A 546 21.40 12.94 30.12
N GLY A 547 21.40 11.62 29.90
CA GLY A 547 21.67 11.01 28.59
C GLY A 547 20.60 11.36 27.55
N SER A 548 19.31 11.38 27.94
CA SER A 548 18.22 11.74 27.02
C SER A 548 18.28 13.21 26.58
N ILE A 549 18.59 14.12 27.50
CA ILE A 549 18.82 15.56 27.21
C ILE A 549 20.02 15.73 26.29
N ALA A 550 21.14 15.05 26.57
CA ALA A 550 22.32 15.14 25.76
C ALA A 550 22.13 14.60 24.34
N ALA A 551 21.36 13.55 24.19
CA ALA A 551 20.97 13.01 22.88
C ALA A 551 20.07 13.97 22.11
N ALA A 552 19.04 14.54 22.76
CA ALA A 552 18.16 15.53 22.17
C ALA A 552 18.90 16.80 21.70
N ARG A 553 19.80 17.32 22.51
CA ARG A 553 20.62 18.50 22.12
C ARG A 553 21.50 18.21 20.91
N ARG A 554 22.18 17.06 20.87
CA ARG A 554 22.98 16.66 19.68
C ARG A 554 22.11 16.56 18.44
N ALA A 555 20.95 15.94 18.51
CA ALA A 555 20.03 15.85 17.39
C ALA A 555 19.64 17.23 16.85
N ILE A 556 19.36 18.21 17.74
CA ILE A 556 19.02 19.58 17.36
C ILE A 556 20.20 20.30 16.73
N GLU A 557 21.39 20.20 17.33
CA GLU A 557 22.62 20.85 16.83
C GLU A 557 22.98 20.38 15.42
N ASP A 558 23.02 19.07 15.21
CA ASP A 558 23.36 18.46 13.93
C ASP A 558 22.30 18.72 12.86
N ASP A 559 21.03 18.68 13.22
CA ASP A 559 19.95 18.93 12.27
C ASP A 559 19.85 20.40 11.83
N ILE A 560 20.12 21.36 12.75
CA ILE A 560 20.24 22.78 12.40
C ILE A 560 21.41 23.00 11.45
N ALA A 561 22.55 22.34 11.71
CA ALA A 561 23.74 22.45 10.86
C ALA A 561 23.44 21.94 9.44
N ASP A 562 22.71 20.83 9.31
CA ASP A 562 22.36 20.20 8.03
C ASP A 562 21.06 20.75 7.40
N ARG A 563 20.34 21.64 8.09
CA ARG A 563 19.06 22.25 7.67
C ARG A 563 17.95 21.23 7.35
N ARG A 564 17.94 20.09 8.00
CA ARG A 564 16.93 19.02 7.77
C ARG A 564 15.59 19.31 8.45
N PHE A 565 15.59 20.06 9.57
CA PHE A 565 14.41 20.44 10.37
C PHE A 565 13.56 19.26 10.89
N ALA A 566 14.20 18.14 11.15
CA ALA A 566 13.57 16.90 11.60
C ALA A 566 13.57 16.74 13.14
N PHE A 567 14.15 17.68 13.88
CA PHE A 567 14.37 17.61 15.32
C PHE A 567 13.13 17.89 16.19
N GLY A 568 11.93 17.93 15.63
CA GLY A 568 10.69 18.26 16.36
C GLY A 568 10.49 17.41 17.62
N GLY A 569 10.66 16.10 17.52
CA GLY A 569 10.56 15.17 18.65
C GLY A 569 11.62 15.41 19.74
N ALA A 570 12.88 15.63 19.34
CA ALA A 570 13.97 15.93 20.25
C ALA A 570 13.73 17.27 20.98
N LEU A 571 13.28 18.29 20.26
CA LEU A 571 12.93 19.59 20.82
C LEU A 571 11.78 19.49 21.83
N GLN A 572 10.73 18.74 21.47
CA GLN A 572 9.60 18.53 22.35
C GLN A 572 10.01 17.82 23.65
N HIS A 573 10.83 16.76 23.53
CA HIS A 573 11.35 16.06 24.69
C HIS A 573 12.19 16.99 25.58
N LEU A 574 13.11 17.74 24.99
CA LEU A 574 13.97 18.68 25.71
C LEU A 574 13.18 19.72 26.48
N LEU A 575 12.21 20.38 25.83
CA LEU A 575 11.38 21.40 26.44
C LEU A 575 10.47 20.84 27.54
N ARG A 576 9.79 19.72 27.30
CA ARG A 576 8.95 19.05 28.30
C ARG A 576 9.75 18.66 29.54
N ARG A 577 10.96 18.17 29.35
CA ARG A 577 11.84 17.79 30.45
C ARG A 577 12.31 19.01 31.25
N SER A 578 12.72 20.07 30.58
CA SER A 578 13.21 21.31 31.19
C SER A 578 12.12 22.03 32.02
N VAL A 579 10.86 21.94 31.57
CA VAL A 579 9.72 22.42 32.33
C VAL A 579 9.57 21.63 33.63
N ARG A 580 9.62 20.31 33.58
CA ARG A 580 9.52 19.44 34.79
C ARG A 580 10.65 19.67 35.78
N GLU A 581 11.83 20.06 35.30
CA GLU A 581 13.00 20.31 36.11
C GLU A 581 13.18 21.79 36.52
N GLU A 582 12.19 22.64 36.22
CA GLU A 582 12.21 24.08 36.47
C GLU A 582 13.42 24.81 35.83
N ARG A 583 13.92 24.30 34.66
CA ARG A 583 15.08 24.83 33.92
C ARG A 583 14.71 25.37 32.54
N ILE A 584 13.44 25.67 32.32
CA ILE A 584 12.96 26.05 30.97
C ILE A 584 13.67 27.31 30.44
N ASP A 585 13.98 28.30 31.27
CA ASP A 585 14.63 29.53 30.85
C ASP A 585 16.06 29.28 30.28
N GLU A 586 16.78 28.33 30.86
CA GLU A 586 18.10 27.91 30.37
C GLU A 586 17.99 27.28 28.98
N GLU A 587 17.02 26.38 28.80
CA GLU A 587 16.85 25.69 27.52
C GLU A 587 16.35 26.62 26.41
N LEU A 588 15.42 27.54 26.74
CA LEU A 588 14.98 28.55 25.78
C LEU A 588 16.13 29.48 25.35
N ALA A 589 17.02 29.86 26.28
CA ALA A 589 18.19 30.64 25.95
C ALA A 589 19.14 29.87 25.02
N TRP A 590 19.40 28.59 25.32
CA TRP A 590 20.22 27.73 24.47
C TRP A 590 19.59 27.54 23.07
N ILE A 591 18.27 27.24 22.95
CA ILE A 591 17.57 27.11 21.67
C ILE A 591 17.67 28.41 20.86
N ASN A 592 17.50 29.56 21.54
CA ASN A 592 17.60 30.87 20.87
C ASN A 592 19.01 31.17 20.37
N GLU A 593 20.05 30.63 21.02
CA GLU A 593 21.43 30.71 20.56
C GLU A 593 21.65 29.84 19.31
N GLN A 594 21.07 28.63 19.26
CA GLN A 594 21.19 27.72 18.12
C GLN A 594 20.41 28.23 16.91
N SER A 595 19.15 28.62 17.09
CA SER A 595 18.30 29.15 16.02
C SER A 595 17.17 30.04 16.57
N PRO A 596 17.34 31.36 16.54
CA PRO A 596 16.33 32.30 17.02
C PRO A 596 14.97 32.13 16.36
N ALA A 597 14.93 31.67 15.10
CA ALA A 597 13.70 31.49 14.34
C ALA A 597 12.77 30.41 14.93
N ILE A 598 13.28 29.48 15.74
CA ILE A 598 12.47 28.42 16.38
C ILE A 598 11.49 29.05 17.40
N LEU A 599 11.92 30.07 18.12
CA LEU A 599 11.14 30.73 19.17
C LEU A 599 10.40 31.99 18.68
N ASP A 600 10.84 32.58 17.56
CA ASP A 600 10.28 33.80 16.98
C ASP A 600 9.02 33.49 16.16
N ILE A 601 7.84 33.57 16.81
CA ILE A 601 6.55 33.32 16.14
C ILE A 601 6.19 34.40 15.10
N ASP A 602 6.79 35.59 15.19
CA ASP A 602 6.54 36.71 14.28
C ASP A 602 7.47 36.70 13.06
N ALA A 603 8.39 35.75 12.98
CA ALA A 603 9.28 35.64 11.83
C ALA A 603 8.48 35.52 10.53
N SER A 604 8.62 36.51 9.65
CA SER A 604 7.99 36.51 8.33
C SER A 604 8.75 35.56 7.39
N ARG A 605 8.03 34.79 6.56
CA ARG A 605 8.58 33.81 5.61
C ARG A 605 9.29 32.62 6.25
N VAL A 606 8.65 32.01 7.24
CA VAL A 606 9.10 30.76 7.84
C VAL A 606 8.58 29.61 6.99
N SER A 607 9.40 28.62 6.65
CA SER A 607 8.96 27.43 5.93
C SER A 607 7.91 26.66 6.76
N GLN A 608 7.12 25.83 6.09
CA GLN A 608 6.14 24.94 6.75
C GLN A 608 6.81 24.11 7.86
N LYS A 609 7.97 23.53 7.58
CA LYS A 609 8.72 22.74 8.56
C LYS A 609 9.08 23.54 9.81
N TYR A 610 9.56 24.79 9.66
CA TYR A 610 9.80 25.68 10.80
C TYR A 610 8.54 26.00 11.60
N ARG A 611 7.42 26.26 10.92
CA ARG A 611 6.17 26.58 11.61
C ARG A 611 5.64 25.36 12.38
N THR A 612 5.81 24.16 11.86
CA THR A 612 5.49 22.92 12.57
C THR A 612 6.36 22.77 13.81
N VAL A 613 7.68 23.01 13.71
CA VAL A 613 8.61 22.97 14.84
C VAL A 613 8.24 24.02 15.91
N GLN A 614 7.85 25.22 15.48
CA GLN A 614 7.36 26.26 16.40
C GLN A 614 6.09 25.83 17.15
N GLY A 615 5.15 25.15 16.45
CA GLY A 615 3.96 24.59 17.07
C GLY A 615 4.27 23.52 18.10
N VAL A 616 5.16 22.59 17.75
CA VAL A 616 5.64 21.53 18.66
C VAL A 616 6.32 22.13 19.89
N ALA A 617 7.20 23.11 19.71
CA ALA A 617 7.82 23.82 20.81
C ALA A 617 6.78 24.49 21.71
N PHE A 618 5.87 25.24 21.11
CA PHE A 618 4.83 25.97 21.85
C PHE A 618 4.00 25.06 22.76
N THR A 619 3.52 23.93 22.26
CA THR A 619 2.74 22.98 23.08
C THR A 619 3.52 22.41 24.25
N ALA A 620 4.85 22.32 24.17
CA ALA A 620 5.68 21.76 25.21
C ALA A 620 5.88 22.69 26.41
N TRP A 621 5.77 24.01 26.22
CA TRP A 621 6.07 25.02 27.29
C TRP A 621 5.00 26.11 27.45
N VAL A 622 3.86 25.96 26.74
CA VAL A 622 2.76 26.94 26.72
C VAL A 622 2.32 27.45 28.13
N HIS A 623 2.28 26.55 29.11
CA HIS A 623 1.82 26.83 30.45
C HIS A 623 2.81 27.69 31.28
N THR A 624 4.00 27.97 30.76
CA THR A 624 4.95 28.90 31.38
C THR A 624 4.82 30.34 30.86
N LEU A 625 3.95 30.55 29.86
CA LEU A 625 3.74 31.85 29.22
C LEU A 625 2.59 32.63 29.85
N GLU A 626 2.65 33.96 29.73
CA GLU A 626 1.54 34.84 30.09
C GLU A 626 0.34 34.62 29.15
N PRO A 627 -0.91 34.74 29.62
CA PRO A 627 -2.10 34.44 28.82
C PRO A 627 -2.20 35.20 27.50
N ASP A 628 -1.80 36.46 27.45
CA ASP A 628 -1.82 37.25 26.20
C ASP A 628 -0.83 36.72 25.17
N GLU A 629 0.33 36.24 25.59
CA GLU A 629 1.33 35.61 24.70
C GLU A 629 0.88 34.22 24.22
N VAL A 630 0.24 33.47 25.10
CA VAL A 630 -0.39 32.18 24.71
C VAL A 630 -1.38 32.40 23.60
N GLN A 631 -2.33 33.35 23.77
CA GLN A 631 -3.35 33.62 22.77
C GLN A 631 -2.72 34.08 21.44
N ARG A 632 -1.76 34.99 21.49
CA ARG A 632 -1.07 35.50 20.29
C ARG A 632 -0.38 34.39 19.50
N ARG A 633 0.35 33.50 20.16
CA ARG A 633 1.02 32.37 19.49
C ARG A 633 0.04 31.38 18.93
N LEU A 634 -1.00 31.09 19.71
CA LEU A 634 -2.05 30.18 19.26
C LEU A 634 -2.74 30.69 17.98
N ASP A 635 -3.11 31.99 17.94
CA ASP A 635 -3.76 32.60 16.79
C ASP A 635 -2.88 32.51 15.53
N VAL A 636 -1.56 32.77 15.65
CA VAL A 636 -0.64 32.66 14.50
C VAL A 636 -0.52 31.21 14.02
N LEU A 637 -0.48 30.23 14.91
CA LEU A 637 -0.37 28.81 14.55
C LEU A 637 -1.66 28.27 13.92
N LEU A 638 -2.83 28.70 14.45
CA LEU A 638 -4.13 28.31 13.89
C LEU A 638 -4.41 28.96 12.55
N ASP A 639 -4.06 30.24 12.38
CA ASP A 639 -4.15 30.92 11.09
C ASP A 639 -3.29 30.22 10.03
N PHE A 640 -2.07 29.84 10.40
CA PHE A 640 -1.20 29.06 9.53
C PHE A 640 -1.82 27.68 9.19
N ALA A 641 -2.31 26.93 10.18
CA ALA A 641 -2.94 25.62 9.96
C ALA A 641 -4.18 25.75 9.05
N SER A 642 -5.02 26.75 9.27
CA SER A 642 -6.20 27.04 8.44
C SER A 642 -5.82 27.37 7.00
N ASN A 643 -4.78 28.18 6.79
CA ASN A 643 -4.28 28.50 5.45
C ASN A 643 -3.73 27.27 4.71
N MET A 644 -3.35 26.23 5.45
CA MET A 644 -2.95 24.92 4.92
C MET A 644 -4.13 23.98 4.61
N GLY A 645 -5.36 24.43 4.81
CA GLY A 645 -6.55 23.57 4.67
C GLY A 645 -6.73 22.58 5.84
N PHE A 646 -6.00 22.77 6.94
CA PHE A 646 -6.12 21.90 8.12
C PHE A 646 -7.41 22.22 8.87
N VAL A 647 -8.29 21.26 8.96
CA VAL A 647 -9.52 21.34 9.76
C VAL A 647 -9.19 20.82 11.17
N LEU A 648 -9.40 21.69 12.15
CA LEU A 648 -8.97 21.42 13.53
C LEU A 648 -9.71 20.20 14.11
N GLU A 649 -11.00 20.12 13.88
CA GLU A 649 -11.90 19.08 14.39
C GLU A 649 -11.61 17.70 13.79
N ASP A 650 -11.04 17.66 12.59
CA ASP A 650 -10.65 16.42 11.92
C ASP A 650 -9.34 15.83 12.50
N ASN A 651 -8.67 16.58 13.40
CA ASN A 651 -7.40 16.20 14.02
C ASN A 651 -7.52 16.22 15.55
N PRO A 652 -8.17 15.22 16.17
CA PRO A 652 -8.52 15.23 17.58
C PRO A 652 -7.32 15.40 18.52
N ASP A 653 -6.16 14.87 18.16
CA ASP A 653 -4.93 14.99 18.94
C ASP A 653 -4.48 16.45 19.10
N PHE A 654 -4.56 17.22 18.01
CA PHE A 654 -4.24 18.64 18.03
C PHE A 654 -5.40 19.47 18.61
N TYR A 655 -6.64 19.08 18.31
CA TYR A 655 -7.84 19.78 18.81
C TYR A 655 -7.93 19.75 20.32
N VAL A 656 -7.69 18.60 20.95
CA VAL A 656 -7.65 18.48 22.42
C VAL A 656 -6.60 19.42 23.03
N ASN A 657 -5.39 19.49 22.44
CA ASN A 657 -4.37 20.43 22.88
C ASN A 657 -4.85 21.89 22.82
N VAL A 658 -5.49 22.29 21.73
CA VAL A 658 -6.01 23.66 21.55
C VAL A 658 -7.09 23.95 22.55
N LEU A 659 -8.04 23.04 22.79
CA LEU A 659 -9.10 23.20 23.79
C LEU A 659 -8.54 23.36 25.21
N LEU A 660 -7.58 22.53 25.60
CA LEU A 660 -6.92 22.62 26.89
C LEU A 660 -6.17 23.95 27.07
N ILE A 661 -5.49 24.43 26.03
CA ILE A 661 -4.80 25.73 26.03
C ILE A 661 -5.80 26.89 26.21
N ARG A 662 -6.99 26.77 25.62
CA ARG A 662 -8.09 27.75 25.74
C ARG A 662 -8.83 27.67 27.09
N GLY A 663 -8.67 26.56 27.79
CA GLY A 663 -9.40 26.30 29.07
C GLY A 663 -10.76 25.62 28.86
N ASP A 664 -11.06 25.14 27.68
CA ASP A 664 -12.30 24.42 27.31
C ASP A 664 -12.20 22.95 27.73
N THR A 665 -12.02 22.70 29.00
CA THR A 665 -11.65 21.41 29.60
C THR A 665 -12.71 20.33 29.43
N ASP A 666 -14.00 20.68 29.51
CA ASP A 666 -15.09 19.73 29.37
C ASP A 666 -15.16 19.19 27.94
N GLU A 667 -15.07 20.08 26.94
CA GLU A 667 -15.05 19.69 25.52
C GLU A 667 -13.79 18.89 25.19
N ALA A 668 -12.63 19.30 25.68
CA ALA A 668 -11.38 18.56 25.53
C ALA A 668 -11.49 17.13 26.07
N THR A 669 -12.17 16.93 27.20
CA THR A 669 -12.37 15.61 27.80
C THR A 669 -13.27 14.73 26.94
N GLU A 670 -14.40 15.28 26.46
CA GLU A 670 -15.31 14.52 25.59
C GLU A 670 -14.61 14.12 24.24
N VAL A 671 -13.94 15.07 23.58
CA VAL A 671 -13.19 14.79 22.35
C VAL A 671 -12.10 13.74 22.59
N ALA A 672 -11.36 13.84 23.70
CA ALA A 672 -10.34 12.85 24.05
C ALA A 672 -10.93 11.45 24.28
N LEU A 673 -12.05 11.35 25.01
CA LEU A 673 -12.72 10.08 25.25
C LEU A 673 -13.29 9.46 23.99
N GLU A 674 -13.84 10.25 23.07
CA GLU A 674 -14.46 9.75 21.85
C GLU A 674 -13.43 9.36 20.77
N SER A 675 -12.32 10.11 20.67
CA SER A 675 -11.44 10.04 19.52
C SER A 675 -10.03 9.56 19.83
N ILE A 676 -9.52 9.70 21.05
CA ILE A 676 -8.15 9.33 21.43
C ILE A 676 -8.15 8.03 22.21
N PHE A 677 -8.91 7.99 23.30
CA PHE A 677 -8.93 6.85 24.21
C PHE A 677 -9.67 5.61 23.67
N THR A 678 -10.34 5.73 22.54
CA THR A 678 -10.90 4.60 21.77
C THR A 678 -9.91 3.97 20.79
N LYS A 679 -8.77 4.64 20.55
CA LYS A 679 -7.74 4.15 19.61
C LYS A 679 -6.89 3.04 20.22
N SER A 680 -6.08 2.42 19.38
CA SER A 680 -5.22 1.29 19.75
C SER A 680 -4.10 1.66 20.73
N VAL A 681 -3.46 0.64 21.30
CA VAL A 681 -2.27 0.76 22.15
C VAL A 681 -1.11 1.53 21.47
N ALA A 682 -1.03 1.52 20.14
CA ALA A 682 -0.06 2.32 19.39
C ALA A 682 -0.23 3.83 19.65
N THR A 683 -1.47 4.30 19.73
CA THR A 683 -1.79 5.69 20.09
C THR A 683 -1.34 5.99 21.52
N HIS A 684 -1.57 5.06 22.46
CA HIS A 684 -1.12 5.20 23.84
C HIS A 684 0.39 5.39 23.97
N LEU A 685 1.19 4.58 23.29
CA LEU A 685 2.65 4.69 23.32
C LEU A 685 3.12 6.10 22.91
N ASN A 686 2.47 6.72 21.94
CA ASN A 686 2.76 8.08 21.49
C ASN A 686 2.24 9.16 22.45
N TRP A 687 1.13 8.90 23.16
CA TRP A 687 0.49 9.88 24.04
C TRP A 687 1.04 9.91 25.47
N ARG A 688 1.79 8.92 25.90
CA ARG A 688 2.31 8.80 27.28
C ARG A 688 3.01 10.07 27.76
N GLU A 689 3.94 10.62 26.99
CA GLU A 689 4.66 11.85 27.35
C GLU A 689 3.78 13.10 27.24
N THR A 690 2.82 13.10 26.32
CA THR A 690 1.88 14.20 26.14
C THR A 690 0.97 14.35 27.36
N LEU A 691 0.40 13.25 27.85
CA LEU A 691 -0.46 13.23 29.03
C LEU A 691 0.28 13.59 30.33
N ALA A 692 1.59 13.44 30.37
CA ALA A 692 2.41 13.83 31.50
C ALA A 692 2.63 15.37 31.62
N GLN A 693 2.14 16.17 30.66
CA GLN A 693 2.28 17.63 30.70
C GLN A 693 1.28 18.26 31.66
N PRO A 694 1.65 19.38 32.31
CA PRO A 694 0.81 20.02 33.34
C PRO A 694 -0.60 20.41 32.89
N HIS A 695 -0.78 20.88 31.64
CA HIS A 695 -2.10 21.29 31.15
C HIS A 695 -3.01 20.11 30.82
N PHE A 696 -2.47 18.88 30.72
CA PHE A 696 -3.25 17.64 30.60
C PHE A 696 -3.70 17.07 31.96
N ALA A 697 -3.23 17.62 33.07
CA ALA A 697 -3.59 17.14 34.43
C ALA A 697 -5.11 17.10 34.64
N VAL A 698 -5.82 18.08 34.07
CA VAL A 698 -7.29 18.16 34.15
C VAL A 698 -7.94 16.94 33.49
N LEU A 699 -7.46 16.50 32.30
CA LEU A 699 -7.96 15.29 31.65
C LEU A 699 -7.67 14.05 32.48
N THR A 700 -6.45 13.91 32.98
CA THR A 700 -6.03 12.72 33.74
C THR A 700 -6.68 12.63 35.12
N GLU A 701 -7.36 13.69 35.61
CA GLU A 701 -8.15 13.67 36.84
C GLU A 701 -9.58 13.13 36.62
N ASP A 702 -10.13 13.19 35.40
CA ASP A 702 -11.46 12.65 35.09
C ASP A 702 -11.49 11.13 35.33
N PRO A 703 -12.49 10.60 36.07
CA PRO A 703 -12.57 9.16 36.33
C PRO A 703 -12.66 8.30 35.08
N ARG A 704 -13.35 8.78 34.04
CA ARG A 704 -13.50 8.04 32.77
C ARG A 704 -12.16 7.95 32.02
N VAL A 705 -11.38 9.03 32.06
CA VAL A 705 -10.03 9.03 31.47
C VAL A 705 -9.09 8.12 32.26
N LYS A 706 -9.20 8.13 33.62
CA LYS A 706 -8.44 7.17 34.47
C LYS A 706 -8.74 5.71 34.10
N ASP A 707 -10.02 5.39 33.90
CA ASP A 707 -10.43 4.05 33.54
C ASP A 707 -9.88 3.66 32.13
N ALA A 708 -9.90 4.59 31.19
CA ALA A 708 -9.33 4.39 29.85
C ALA A 708 -7.80 4.20 29.90
N LEU A 709 -7.09 5.00 30.68
CA LEU A 709 -5.65 4.87 30.89
C LEU A 709 -5.28 3.52 31.54
N ALA A 710 -6.07 3.06 32.52
CA ALA A 710 -5.85 1.75 33.13
C ALA A 710 -6.04 0.60 32.11
N GLN A 711 -6.98 0.73 31.17
CA GLN A 711 -7.15 -0.24 30.09
C GLN A 711 -5.93 -0.22 29.16
N TRP A 712 -5.43 0.93 28.78
CA TRP A 712 -4.23 1.07 27.95
C TRP A 712 -3.00 0.45 28.61
N GLU A 713 -2.81 0.65 29.93
CA GLU A 713 -1.70 0.03 30.68
C GLU A 713 -1.78 -1.50 30.66
N ASP A 714 -2.98 -2.07 30.76
CA ASP A 714 -3.20 -3.52 30.68
C ASP A 714 -2.91 -4.07 29.25
N GLU A 715 -3.36 -3.36 28.23
CA GLU A 715 -3.09 -3.68 26.83
C GLU A 715 -1.59 -3.59 26.52
N GLU A 716 -0.91 -2.56 26.99
CA GLU A 716 0.55 -2.43 26.82
C GLU A 716 1.30 -3.56 27.52
N ALA A 717 0.88 -3.93 28.72
CA ALA A 717 1.51 -5.05 29.44
C ALA A 717 1.35 -6.37 28.68
N LYS A 718 0.18 -6.62 28.08
CA LYS A 718 -0.08 -7.77 27.22
C LYS A 718 0.78 -7.74 25.96
N LEU A 719 0.84 -6.57 25.30
CA LEU A 719 1.64 -6.35 24.10
C LEU A 719 3.13 -6.61 24.39
N ARG A 720 3.66 -6.04 25.45
CA ARG A 720 5.05 -6.28 25.92
C ARG A 720 5.31 -7.76 26.17
N GLY A 721 4.43 -8.44 26.91
CA GLY A 721 4.58 -9.86 27.23
C GLY A 721 4.57 -10.74 25.97
N SER A 722 3.72 -10.46 25.01
CA SER A 722 3.65 -11.21 23.74
C SER A 722 4.91 -11.00 22.88
N VAL A 723 5.39 -9.76 22.76
CA VAL A 723 6.61 -9.44 22.01
C VAL A 723 7.85 -10.03 22.67
N GLN A 724 7.95 -9.97 24.00
CA GLN A 724 9.05 -10.57 24.76
C GLN A 724 9.09 -12.09 24.59
N SER A 725 7.94 -12.76 24.66
CA SER A 725 7.84 -14.21 24.41
C SER A 725 8.28 -14.58 23.00
N PHE A 726 7.88 -13.79 22.00
CA PHE A 726 8.28 -13.99 20.61
C PHE A 726 9.81 -13.95 20.43
N PHE A 727 10.51 -12.98 21.03
CA PHE A 727 11.98 -12.92 20.96
C PHE A 727 12.64 -14.07 21.72
N ALA A 728 12.09 -14.49 22.86
CA ALA A 728 12.60 -15.65 23.60
C ALA A 728 12.50 -16.94 22.77
N ASP A 729 11.39 -17.16 22.07
CA ASP A 729 11.19 -18.30 21.17
C ASP A 729 12.12 -18.23 19.95
N LEU A 730 12.35 -17.05 19.39
CA LEU A 730 13.26 -16.82 18.27
C LEU A 730 14.71 -17.15 18.67
N GLY A 731 15.17 -16.67 19.85
CA GLY A 731 16.50 -16.95 20.39
C GLY A 731 16.73 -18.42 20.77
N ALA A 732 15.66 -19.14 21.14
CA ALA A 732 15.74 -20.58 21.40
C ALA A 732 15.83 -21.44 20.12
N SER A 733 15.50 -20.86 18.97
CA SER A 733 15.48 -21.54 17.66
C SER A 733 16.78 -21.34 16.87
N THR A 734 17.65 -20.41 17.29
CA THR A 734 18.97 -20.10 16.73
C THR A 734 20.07 -20.69 17.59
#